data_dfe8847b66113b3c82d6decd0d954824
#
_entry.id   dfe8847b66113b3c82d6decd0d954824
#
_cell.length_a   1.000
_cell.length_b   1.000
_cell.length_c   1.000
_cell.angle_alpha   90.00
_cell.angle_beta   90.00
_cell.angle_gamma   90.00
#
_symmetry.space_group_name_H-M   'P 1'
#
loop_
_entity.id
_entity.type
_entity.pdbx_description
1 polymer ?
#
loop_
_entity_poly.entity_id
_entity_poly.type
_entity_poly.pdbx_seq_one_letter_code
_entity_poly.pdbx_strand_id
1 'polypeptide(L)'
;MLKPHLPLALLLTLVTAPPLPAQAQVRVASPDGRTQVTVETREGKLYYSVQRDGESLLMPSLLGFEFRGAPLLRDGLRITDSTRQSHDETWTQPWGEVTRVRDHHNELRLSIAEGAAPNREFTVAFRVFNDGVGFRYEFPDQPNLKDFEIQEELTEFSMSDDARAWWIPSNRPRLDRSEILYSSSPLSVIDSIQTPLTMETRDGKSFVVIHEANLVDYARMNLRGGRLENRTLHAALAPYADGVKVRGRTPFVTPWRTIQIADRATDLSPAVLGLNLNPPSVIPNTSWIKPMKYVGIWWGMHINTMTWNSGPKHGATTANTKRYIDFAAANGFGGVLVEGWNVGWDGDWIQNRNAFSFTQAYPDYDLREVARYAHEKGVKLIVHNETSGGIENYERQMDSAFTLYHSLGLDAIKSGYVTDLTSAGDSHHGQVMVRHYRHVIEMANKYGIMLDVHEPIHDTGERRTYPNMMSREGARGQEYNAWGGEGGNPPEHETILFFTRLLAGPMDFTPGIFDILRENTGPRRRLDESRVRTTLAKQLALYVVIYSPLQMAADLPENYEHKPAFQFIKDVAVDWDTTRVLQGKIGDYVIVARRERNKPNWFIGAITDEEARTFDVPLSFLTPGRRYVAEIYADGPGANWATNPLPVTISQRPVTSLTRLHIVLARGGGQAIRIRPAR
;
A
#
# COMPACT_ATOMS: atom_id res chain seq x y z
N MET A 1 74.97 43.60 -54.91
CA MET A 1 73.59 43.23 -55.36
C MET A 1 72.87 42.44 -54.29
N LEU A 2 72.11 43.14 -53.49
CA LEU A 2 71.32 42.52 -52.42
C LEU A 2 69.88 42.30 -52.98
N LYS A 3 69.38 41.05 -52.87
CA LYS A 3 67.96 40.72 -53.16
C LYS A 3 67.14 40.89 -51.85
N PRO A 4 65.95 41.49 -51.94
CA PRO A 4 65.09 41.60 -50.77
C PRO A 4 64.28 40.29 -50.53
N HIS A 5 64.23 39.82 -49.27
CA HIS A 5 63.37 38.75 -48.82
C HIS A 5 62.00 39.34 -48.44
N LEU A 6 60.92 38.84 -49.09
CA LEU A 6 59.52 39.09 -48.70
C LEU A 6 59.18 38.18 -47.52
N PRO A 7 58.50 38.64 -46.44
CA PRO A 7 57.93 37.79 -45.42
C PRO A 7 56.61 37.18 -45.84
N LEU A 8 56.47 35.86 -45.69
CA LEU A 8 55.27 35.10 -45.93
C LEU A 8 54.33 35.32 -44.72
N ALA A 9 53.21 36.03 -44.87
CA ALA A 9 52.19 36.22 -43.86
C ALA A 9 51.30 34.95 -43.79
N LEU A 10 51.36 34.24 -42.70
CA LEU A 10 50.51 33.09 -42.39
C LEU A 10 49.13 33.60 -41.91
N LEU A 11 48.09 33.49 -42.76
CA LEU A 11 46.71 33.75 -42.36
C LEU A 11 46.20 32.60 -41.50
N LEU A 12 46.06 32.80 -40.17
CA LEU A 12 45.34 31.92 -39.26
C LEU A 12 43.84 32.16 -39.48
N THR A 13 43.16 31.28 -40.18
CA THR A 13 41.70 31.22 -40.18
C THR A 13 41.21 30.64 -38.86
N LEU A 14 40.69 31.49 -37.98
CA LEU A 14 39.91 31.04 -36.79
C LEU A 14 38.63 30.39 -37.31
N VAL A 15 38.54 29.06 -37.22
CA VAL A 15 37.29 28.31 -37.36
C VAL A 15 36.54 28.50 -36.04
N THR A 16 35.58 29.42 -36.01
CA THR A 16 34.61 29.52 -34.89
C THR A 16 33.69 28.30 -34.96
N ALA A 17 33.83 27.38 -34.01
CA ALA A 17 32.86 26.31 -33.82
C ALA A 17 31.46 26.95 -33.58
N PRO A 18 30.40 26.42 -34.19
CA PRO A 18 29.05 26.92 -33.90
C PRO A 18 28.76 26.79 -32.42
N PRO A 19 28.08 27.76 -31.81
CA PRO A 19 27.69 27.65 -30.39
C PRO A 19 26.85 26.38 -30.22
N LEU A 20 27.20 25.56 -29.24
CA LEU A 20 26.39 24.42 -28.82
C LEU A 20 24.97 24.95 -28.58
N PRO A 21 23.92 24.27 -29.08
CA PRO A 21 22.55 24.68 -28.81
C PRO A 21 22.35 24.78 -27.29
N ALA A 22 21.80 25.91 -26.85
CA ALA A 22 21.50 26.15 -25.46
C ALA A 22 20.65 24.97 -24.96
N GLN A 23 21.10 24.32 -23.90
CA GLN A 23 20.36 23.21 -23.27
C GLN A 23 18.97 23.73 -22.89
N ALA A 24 17.93 23.18 -23.52
CA ALA A 24 16.56 23.52 -23.13
C ALA A 24 16.29 23.01 -21.73
N GLN A 25 16.18 23.93 -20.76
CA GLN A 25 15.89 23.64 -19.38
C GLN A 25 14.53 24.24 -19.00
N VAL A 26 13.62 23.44 -18.47
CA VAL A 26 12.29 23.86 -18.04
C VAL A 26 12.10 23.49 -16.58
N ARG A 27 11.47 24.40 -15.80
CA ARG A 27 11.30 24.21 -14.35
C ARG A 27 9.85 24.37 -13.95
N VAL A 28 9.45 23.65 -12.90
CA VAL A 28 8.17 23.81 -12.20
C VAL A 28 8.42 23.61 -10.70
N ALA A 29 7.75 24.42 -9.87
CA ALA A 29 7.84 24.32 -8.42
C ALA A 29 6.50 23.92 -7.80
N SER A 30 6.53 23.38 -6.58
CA SER A 30 5.35 23.17 -5.76
C SER A 30 4.65 24.51 -5.43
N PRO A 31 3.38 24.51 -5.05
CA PRO A 31 2.67 25.74 -4.67
C PRO A 31 3.33 26.54 -3.54
N ASP A 32 4.00 25.87 -2.60
CA ASP A 32 4.79 26.51 -1.53
C ASP A 32 6.20 26.94 -1.95
N GLY A 33 6.61 26.59 -3.18
CA GLY A 33 7.92 26.91 -3.75
C GLY A 33 9.09 26.08 -3.24
N ARG A 34 8.88 25.16 -2.29
CA ARG A 34 9.95 24.40 -1.62
C ARG A 34 10.50 23.27 -2.47
N THR A 35 9.61 22.57 -3.21
CA THR A 35 10.01 21.49 -4.11
C THR A 35 10.09 22.00 -5.54
N GLN A 36 11.21 21.78 -6.23
CA GLN A 36 11.39 22.17 -7.62
C GLN A 36 11.80 20.98 -8.48
N VAL A 37 11.12 20.80 -9.61
CA VAL A 37 11.50 19.86 -10.66
C VAL A 37 12.13 20.65 -11.80
N THR A 38 13.28 20.19 -12.27
CA THR A 38 13.95 20.70 -13.45
C THR A 38 14.00 19.59 -14.49
N VAL A 39 13.57 19.88 -15.71
CA VAL A 39 13.65 18.94 -16.85
C VAL A 39 14.54 19.56 -17.92
N GLU A 40 15.44 18.77 -18.48
CA GLU A 40 16.41 19.26 -19.46
C GLU A 40 16.79 18.19 -20.48
N THR A 41 17.24 18.64 -21.65
CA THR A 41 17.86 17.75 -22.63
C THR A 41 19.38 17.98 -22.63
N ARG A 42 20.14 16.88 -22.49
CA ARG A 42 21.60 16.85 -22.57
C ARG A 42 22.01 15.84 -23.64
N GLU A 43 22.75 16.26 -24.66
CA GLU A 43 23.19 15.36 -25.73
C GLU A 43 22.06 14.53 -26.37
N GLY A 44 20.88 15.16 -26.51
CA GLY A 44 19.69 14.49 -27.06
C GLY A 44 19.02 13.50 -26.14
N LYS A 45 19.34 13.44 -24.85
CA LYS A 45 18.68 12.62 -23.84
C LYS A 45 17.88 13.50 -22.88
N LEU A 46 16.74 13.00 -22.43
CA LEU A 46 15.86 13.72 -21.51
C LEU A 46 16.15 13.31 -20.06
N TYR A 47 16.37 14.30 -19.20
CA TYR A 47 16.61 14.11 -17.77
C TYR A 47 15.67 14.99 -16.95
N TYR A 48 15.37 14.52 -15.73
CA TYR A 48 14.74 15.34 -14.70
C TYR A 48 15.56 15.30 -13.41
N SER A 49 15.43 16.32 -12.58
CA SER A 49 16.01 16.37 -11.24
C SER A 49 15.00 16.99 -10.26
N VAL A 50 15.15 16.69 -8.98
CA VAL A 50 14.27 17.20 -7.90
C VAL A 50 15.10 17.83 -6.82
N GLN A 51 14.71 19.05 -6.41
CA GLN A 51 15.29 19.78 -5.28
C GLN A 51 14.22 20.06 -4.22
N ARG A 52 14.61 20.11 -2.95
CA ARG A 52 13.81 20.56 -1.81
C ARG A 52 14.57 21.62 -1.06
N ASP A 53 13.98 22.82 -0.89
CA ASP A 53 14.61 23.98 -0.22
C ASP A 53 16.00 24.36 -0.83
N GLY A 54 16.18 24.11 -2.11
CA GLY A 54 17.44 24.36 -2.83
C GLY A 54 18.44 23.22 -2.77
N GLU A 55 18.25 22.21 -1.91
CA GLU A 55 19.10 21.03 -1.83
C GLU A 55 18.64 19.94 -2.79
N SER A 56 19.57 19.27 -3.45
CA SER A 56 19.27 18.20 -4.42
C SER A 56 18.86 16.92 -3.68
N LEU A 57 17.66 16.43 -3.98
CA LEU A 57 17.19 15.10 -3.54
C LEU A 57 17.41 14.05 -4.63
N LEU A 58 17.04 14.36 -5.87
CA LEU A 58 17.35 13.54 -7.03
C LEU A 58 18.25 14.33 -7.98
N MET A 59 19.35 13.72 -8.36
CA MET A 59 20.26 14.16 -9.39
C MET A 59 19.63 13.95 -10.77
N PRO A 60 20.20 14.48 -11.88
CA PRO A 60 19.68 14.21 -13.21
C PRO A 60 19.46 12.72 -13.46
N SER A 61 18.20 12.34 -13.64
CA SER A 61 17.66 11.01 -13.79
C SER A 61 17.09 10.86 -15.20
N LEU A 62 17.48 9.81 -15.92
CA LEU A 62 17.11 9.58 -17.32
C LEU A 62 15.63 9.22 -17.45
N LEU A 63 15.03 9.63 -18.58
CA LEU A 63 13.69 9.27 -19.02
C LEU A 63 13.74 8.65 -20.42
N GLY A 64 12.95 7.59 -20.67
CA GLY A 64 12.90 6.95 -21.99
C GLY A 64 12.31 5.55 -21.96
N PHE A 65 12.34 4.88 -23.12
CA PHE A 65 11.80 3.55 -23.30
C PHE A 65 12.64 2.70 -24.27
N GLU A 66 12.60 1.39 -24.05
CA GLU A 66 12.98 0.41 -25.04
C GLU A 66 11.72 -0.33 -25.51
N PHE A 67 11.44 -0.26 -26.82
CA PHE A 67 10.37 -1.01 -27.47
C PHE A 67 10.95 -2.18 -28.24
N ARG A 68 10.28 -3.34 -28.15
CA ARG A 68 10.70 -4.53 -28.92
C ARG A 68 10.65 -4.24 -30.43
N GLY A 69 11.75 -4.48 -31.10
CA GLY A 69 11.84 -4.33 -32.57
C GLY A 69 11.88 -2.89 -33.09
N ALA A 70 12.11 -1.90 -32.21
CA ALA A 70 12.22 -0.50 -32.58
C ALA A 70 13.49 0.15 -31.98
N PRO A 71 14.00 1.25 -32.54
CA PRO A 71 15.09 2.03 -31.95
C PRO A 71 14.72 2.51 -30.53
N LEU A 72 15.73 2.66 -29.65
CA LEU A 72 15.53 3.19 -28.29
C LEU A 72 14.88 4.58 -28.35
N LEU A 73 13.82 4.80 -27.60
CA LEU A 73 13.22 6.12 -27.38
C LEU A 73 13.92 6.79 -26.21
N ARG A 74 15.17 7.14 -26.39
CA ARG A 74 16.05 7.75 -25.40
C ARG A 74 16.97 8.79 -26.01
N ASP A 75 17.41 8.55 -27.23
CA ASP A 75 18.43 9.34 -27.93
C ASP A 75 17.79 10.27 -28.98
N GLY A 76 18.38 11.41 -29.22
CA GLY A 76 17.87 12.39 -30.19
C GLY A 76 16.58 13.09 -29.74
N LEU A 77 16.26 13.08 -28.47
CA LEU A 77 15.06 13.72 -27.91
C LEU A 77 15.25 15.25 -27.78
N ARG A 78 14.18 15.97 -28.05
CA ARG A 78 14.11 17.44 -27.87
C ARG A 78 12.77 17.84 -27.25
N ILE A 79 12.80 18.83 -26.38
CA ILE A 79 11.60 19.50 -25.88
C ILE A 79 11.11 20.44 -26.97
N THR A 80 9.89 20.24 -27.45
CA THR A 80 9.31 21.05 -28.54
C THR A 80 8.35 22.11 -28.04
N ASP A 81 7.66 21.84 -26.91
CA ASP A 81 6.73 22.78 -26.28
C ASP A 81 6.61 22.52 -24.79
N SER A 82 6.11 23.51 -24.05
CA SER A 82 5.81 23.38 -22.63
C SER A 82 4.57 24.19 -22.23
N THR A 83 3.66 23.55 -21.48
CA THR A 83 2.52 24.23 -20.89
C THR A 83 2.50 24.08 -19.36
N ARG A 84 1.92 25.07 -18.69
CA ARG A 84 1.80 25.09 -17.20
C ARG A 84 0.39 25.36 -16.78
N GLN A 85 -0.02 24.71 -15.68
CA GLN A 85 -1.31 24.92 -15.05
C GLN A 85 -1.17 24.77 -13.54
N SER A 86 -1.96 25.53 -12.77
CA SER A 86 -2.10 25.35 -11.32
C SER A 86 -3.48 24.79 -11.02
N HIS A 87 -3.56 23.93 -10.02
CA HIS A 87 -4.79 23.32 -9.56
C HIS A 87 -4.89 23.44 -8.02
N ASP A 88 -6.07 23.77 -7.50
CA ASP A 88 -6.35 23.79 -6.06
C ASP A 88 -7.81 23.48 -5.82
N GLU A 89 -8.10 22.26 -5.40
CA GLU A 89 -9.43 21.86 -4.96
C GLU A 89 -9.35 21.04 -3.68
N THR A 90 -10.45 20.94 -2.95
CA THR A 90 -10.60 20.02 -1.83
C THR A 90 -11.79 19.11 -2.08
N TRP A 91 -11.52 17.81 -2.14
CA TRP A 91 -12.54 16.79 -2.32
C TRP A 91 -12.74 15.96 -1.05
N THR A 92 -13.84 15.22 -0.98
CA THR A 92 -14.22 14.43 0.20
C THR A 92 -14.13 12.95 -0.10
N GLN A 93 -13.41 12.20 0.73
CA GLN A 93 -13.40 10.74 0.67
C GLN A 93 -14.69 10.17 1.29
N PRO A 94 -15.31 9.15 0.68
CA PRO A 94 -16.46 8.47 1.30
C PRO A 94 -16.07 7.74 2.60
N TRP A 95 -14.86 7.26 2.69
CA TRP A 95 -14.19 6.69 3.87
C TRP A 95 -12.69 6.89 3.74
N GLY A 96 -11.93 6.75 4.83
CA GLY A 96 -10.47 6.88 4.75
C GLY A 96 -9.81 7.30 6.07
N GLU A 97 -8.55 7.64 5.98
CA GLU A 97 -7.73 8.15 7.10
C GLU A 97 -8.00 9.62 7.40
N VAL A 98 -8.53 10.34 6.42
CA VAL A 98 -8.96 11.74 6.51
C VAL A 98 -10.21 11.91 5.66
N THR A 99 -11.11 12.82 6.06
CA THR A 99 -12.34 13.08 5.28
C THR A 99 -12.05 13.99 4.09
N ARG A 100 -11.26 15.03 4.28
CA ARG A 100 -10.99 16.06 3.28
C ARG A 100 -9.57 15.94 2.77
N VAL A 101 -9.41 15.83 1.47
CA VAL A 101 -8.13 15.78 0.76
C VAL A 101 -8.02 17.02 -0.11
N ARG A 102 -6.95 17.79 0.05
CA ARG A 102 -6.62 18.90 -0.82
C ARG A 102 -5.76 18.42 -1.97
N ASP A 103 -6.21 18.66 -3.19
CA ASP A 103 -5.44 18.49 -4.42
C ASP A 103 -4.92 19.87 -4.82
N HIS A 104 -3.67 20.18 -4.43
CA HIS A 104 -3.04 21.46 -4.70
C HIS A 104 -1.66 21.23 -5.31
N HIS A 105 -1.56 21.47 -6.61
CA HIS A 105 -0.33 21.25 -7.36
C HIS A 105 -0.14 22.25 -8.51
N ASN A 106 1.09 22.37 -8.96
CA ASN A 106 1.43 22.97 -10.25
C ASN A 106 1.78 21.86 -11.24
N GLU A 107 1.16 21.89 -12.42
CA GLU A 107 1.41 20.94 -13.50
C GLU A 107 2.31 21.57 -14.57
N LEU A 108 3.29 20.79 -15.05
CA LEU A 108 4.12 21.06 -16.22
C LEU A 108 3.93 19.92 -17.21
N ARG A 109 3.55 20.26 -18.43
CA ARG A 109 3.45 19.31 -19.55
C ARG A 109 4.47 19.67 -20.59
N LEU A 110 5.30 18.70 -20.98
CA LEU A 110 6.37 18.87 -21.97
C LEU A 110 6.08 18.00 -23.17
N SER A 111 5.98 18.62 -24.35
CA SER A 111 5.95 17.88 -25.62
C SER A 111 7.37 17.52 -26.03
N ILE A 112 7.59 16.25 -26.27
CA ILE A 112 8.89 15.66 -26.61
C ILE A 112 8.79 15.03 -28.00
N ALA A 113 9.79 15.26 -28.87
CA ALA A 113 9.88 14.61 -30.17
C ALA A 113 11.28 14.04 -30.41
N GLU A 114 11.33 12.91 -31.13
CA GLU A 114 12.56 12.38 -31.69
C GLU A 114 13.03 13.25 -32.87
N GLY A 115 14.33 13.50 -32.96
CA GLY A 115 14.93 14.23 -34.07
C GLY A 115 15.25 13.39 -35.32
N ALA A 116 15.09 12.06 -35.23
CA ALA A 116 15.36 11.10 -36.31
C ALA A 116 14.24 10.08 -36.43
N ALA A 117 14.16 9.36 -37.54
CA ALA A 117 13.20 8.28 -37.74
C ALA A 117 13.31 7.24 -36.60
N PRO A 118 12.15 6.78 -36.07
CA PRO A 118 10.79 6.89 -36.61
C PRO A 118 10.03 8.18 -36.27
N ASN A 119 10.67 9.19 -35.63
CA ASN A 119 10.06 10.50 -35.29
C ASN A 119 8.84 10.36 -34.36
N ARG A 120 8.98 9.58 -33.27
CA ARG A 120 7.92 9.40 -32.29
C ARG A 120 7.77 10.66 -31.42
N GLU A 121 6.55 10.91 -30.98
CA GLU A 121 6.20 12.01 -30.08
C GLU A 121 5.55 11.49 -28.81
N PHE A 122 5.79 12.16 -27.68
CA PHE A 122 5.13 11.89 -26.43
C PHE A 122 5.13 13.13 -25.54
N THR A 123 4.26 13.12 -24.51
CA THR A 123 4.24 14.14 -23.47
C THR A 123 4.79 13.55 -22.17
N VAL A 124 5.59 14.31 -21.44
CA VAL A 124 5.87 14.03 -20.02
C VAL A 124 5.12 15.07 -19.20
N ALA A 125 4.19 14.59 -18.36
CA ALA A 125 3.43 15.44 -17.45
C ALA A 125 3.99 15.31 -16.04
N PHE A 126 4.33 16.43 -15.40
CA PHE A 126 4.74 16.53 -13.99
C PHE A 126 3.67 17.25 -13.19
N ARG A 127 3.25 16.71 -12.07
CA ARG A 127 2.46 17.39 -11.03
C ARG A 127 3.32 17.52 -9.78
N VAL A 128 3.54 18.73 -9.34
CA VAL A 128 4.39 19.03 -8.19
C VAL A 128 3.53 19.57 -7.06
N PHE A 129 3.43 18.78 -6.00
CA PHE A 129 2.68 19.06 -4.76
C PHE A 129 3.64 19.52 -3.66
N ASN A 130 3.10 20.02 -2.55
CA ASN A 130 3.92 20.38 -1.39
C ASN A 130 4.55 19.16 -0.69
N ASP A 131 3.94 17.98 -0.85
CA ASP A 131 4.36 16.70 -0.27
C ASP A 131 4.97 15.73 -1.30
N GLY A 132 5.26 16.19 -2.54
CA GLY A 132 5.92 15.34 -3.52
C GLY A 132 5.68 15.67 -4.98
N VAL A 133 6.08 14.74 -5.83
CA VAL A 133 6.03 14.85 -7.29
C VAL A 133 5.41 13.59 -7.86
N GLY A 134 4.49 13.75 -8.82
CA GLY A 134 4.06 12.69 -9.73
C GLY A 134 4.44 13.04 -11.16
N PHE A 135 4.92 12.05 -11.94
CA PHE A 135 5.10 12.24 -13.38
C PHE A 135 4.71 10.99 -14.16
N ARG A 136 4.30 11.19 -15.42
CA ARG A 136 3.91 10.10 -16.32
C ARG A 136 4.18 10.44 -17.76
N TYR A 137 4.15 9.41 -18.61
CA TYR A 137 4.26 9.55 -20.04
C TYR A 137 2.90 9.39 -20.71
N GLU A 138 2.65 10.18 -21.74
CA GLU A 138 1.43 10.13 -22.54
C GLU A 138 1.81 10.08 -24.02
N PHE A 139 1.40 9.01 -24.69
CA PHE A 139 1.66 8.79 -26.11
C PHE A 139 0.39 9.11 -26.90
N PRO A 140 0.40 10.11 -27.80
CA PRO A 140 -0.74 10.40 -28.64
C PRO A 140 -0.96 9.32 -29.70
N ASP A 141 -2.11 9.30 -30.34
CA ASP A 141 -2.33 8.45 -31.51
C ASP A 141 -1.37 8.86 -32.63
N GLN A 142 -0.52 7.95 -33.09
CA GLN A 142 0.50 8.22 -34.07
C GLN A 142 0.82 6.96 -34.89
N PRO A 143 1.04 7.10 -36.21
CA PRO A 143 1.22 5.93 -37.09
C PRO A 143 2.56 5.21 -36.90
N ASN A 144 3.58 5.90 -36.40
CA ASN A 144 4.93 5.38 -36.15
C ASN A 144 5.10 4.70 -34.78
N LEU A 145 4.03 4.65 -33.96
CA LEU A 145 3.96 3.91 -32.71
C LEU A 145 2.50 3.49 -32.46
N LYS A 146 1.91 2.70 -33.39
CA LYS A 146 0.48 2.32 -33.29
C LYS A 146 0.27 1.21 -32.27
N ASP A 147 0.85 0.04 -32.52
CA ASP A 147 0.90 -1.09 -31.61
C ASP A 147 2.36 -1.23 -31.14
N PHE A 148 2.56 -1.49 -29.85
CA PHE A 148 3.90 -1.54 -29.29
C PHE A 148 4.03 -2.57 -28.18
N GLU A 149 5.26 -3.03 -27.97
CA GLU A 149 5.66 -3.84 -26.83
C GLU A 149 6.81 -3.12 -26.10
N ILE A 150 6.57 -2.71 -24.84
CA ILE A 150 7.62 -2.14 -24.00
C ILE A 150 8.49 -3.29 -23.49
N GLN A 151 9.78 -3.21 -23.78
CA GLN A 151 10.79 -4.13 -23.29
C GLN A 151 11.36 -3.64 -21.95
N GLU A 152 11.67 -2.33 -21.88
CA GLU A 152 12.10 -1.67 -20.64
C GLU A 152 11.57 -0.21 -20.60
N GLU A 153 11.17 0.22 -19.42
CA GLU A 153 11.00 1.63 -19.09
C GLU A 153 12.31 2.13 -18.48
N LEU A 154 12.94 3.11 -19.14
CA LEU A 154 14.28 3.61 -18.79
C LEU A 154 14.23 4.72 -17.74
N THR A 155 13.17 4.82 -16.98
CA THR A 155 13.01 5.80 -15.90
C THR A 155 13.98 5.53 -14.78
N GLU A 156 14.79 6.54 -14.44
CA GLU A 156 15.76 6.53 -13.36
C GLU A 156 15.29 7.37 -12.16
N PHE A 157 15.85 7.02 -10.97
CA PHE A 157 15.76 7.77 -9.74
C PHE A 157 17.16 7.82 -9.11
N SER A 158 17.96 8.84 -9.51
CA SER A 158 19.35 9.00 -9.05
C SER A 158 19.39 9.78 -7.74
N MET A 159 19.52 9.10 -6.61
CA MET A 159 19.56 9.76 -5.30
C MET A 159 20.81 10.61 -5.13
N SER A 160 20.70 11.77 -4.49
CA SER A 160 21.82 12.69 -4.24
C SER A 160 22.82 12.13 -3.23
N ASP A 161 22.37 11.28 -2.31
CA ASP A 161 23.23 10.65 -1.31
C ASP A 161 22.95 9.13 -1.17
N ASP A 162 23.73 8.46 -0.31
CA ASP A 162 23.55 7.06 0.03
C ASP A 162 22.55 6.92 1.18
N ALA A 163 21.29 7.21 0.87
CA ALA A 163 20.18 7.22 1.81
C ALA A 163 20.00 5.86 2.50
N ARG A 164 19.54 5.88 3.74
CA ARG A 164 19.09 4.67 4.44
C ARG A 164 17.71 4.28 3.92
N ALA A 165 17.57 3.06 3.44
CA ALA A 165 16.33 2.53 2.89
C ALA A 165 15.72 1.43 3.77
N TRP A 166 14.38 1.37 3.81
CA TRP A 166 13.59 0.24 4.32
C TRP A 166 12.92 -0.43 3.14
N TRP A 167 13.23 -1.71 2.90
CA TRP A 167 12.95 -2.36 1.64
C TRP A 167 12.69 -3.87 1.78
N ILE A 168 11.99 -4.43 0.79
CA ILE A 168 11.86 -5.87 0.57
C ILE A 168 12.38 -6.22 -0.82
N PRO A 169 13.00 -7.42 -1.01
CA PRO A 169 13.57 -7.80 -2.30
C PRO A 169 12.49 -8.04 -3.35
N SER A 170 12.84 -7.83 -4.61
CA SER A 170 12.05 -8.18 -5.79
C SER A 170 12.78 -9.22 -6.65
N ASN A 171 12.14 -9.71 -7.73
CA ASN A 171 12.72 -10.67 -8.71
C ASN A 171 13.08 -12.06 -8.16
N ARG A 172 12.47 -12.50 -7.08
CA ARG A 172 12.44 -13.90 -6.71
C ARG A 172 11.07 -14.44 -7.08
N PRO A 173 10.93 -15.40 -8.02
CA PRO A 173 9.62 -15.85 -8.52
C PRO A 173 8.63 -16.28 -7.41
N ARG A 174 9.14 -16.68 -6.25
CA ARG A 174 8.33 -17.10 -5.09
C ARG A 174 8.19 -16.06 -3.98
N LEU A 175 8.68 -14.83 -4.18
CA LEU A 175 8.72 -13.81 -3.13
C LEU A 175 8.15 -12.46 -3.57
N ASP A 176 7.55 -12.38 -4.76
CA ASP A 176 6.96 -11.14 -5.26
C ASP A 176 5.60 -10.80 -4.60
N ARG A 177 5.06 -11.68 -3.75
CA ARG A 177 3.82 -11.44 -3.01
C ARG A 177 3.91 -10.35 -1.92
N SER A 178 5.08 -9.78 -1.71
CA SER A 178 5.36 -8.74 -0.71
C SER A 178 5.27 -9.18 0.76
N GLU A 179 5.02 -10.44 1.04
CA GLU A 179 4.87 -11.02 2.39
C GLU A 179 6.22 -11.41 3.00
N ILE A 180 7.15 -10.47 3.00
CA ILE A 180 8.53 -10.64 3.44
C ILE A 180 8.82 -9.62 4.55
N LEU A 181 9.73 -9.96 5.48
CA LEU A 181 10.22 -9.00 6.46
C LEU A 181 11.05 -7.92 5.77
N TYR A 182 10.82 -6.67 6.19
CA TYR A 182 11.62 -5.55 5.71
C TYR A 182 13.06 -5.64 6.18
N SER A 183 13.98 -5.27 5.29
CA SER A 183 15.39 -5.01 5.59
C SER A 183 15.64 -3.51 5.68
N SER A 184 16.67 -3.11 6.42
CA SER A 184 17.14 -1.73 6.44
C SER A 184 18.64 -1.67 6.15
N SER A 185 19.03 -0.87 5.15
CA SER A 185 20.42 -0.73 4.71
C SER A 185 20.65 0.58 3.95
N PRO A 186 21.93 0.99 3.74
CA PRO A 186 22.24 2.00 2.74
C PRO A 186 21.79 1.56 1.34
N LEU A 187 21.40 2.53 0.51
CA LEU A 187 20.92 2.29 -0.85
C LEU A 187 21.98 1.60 -1.73
N SER A 188 23.26 1.92 -1.51
CA SER A 188 24.40 1.40 -2.28
C SER A 188 24.61 -0.12 -2.18
N VAL A 189 23.94 -0.82 -1.25
CA VAL A 189 24.06 -2.29 -1.14
C VAL A 189 22.85 -3.02 -1.72
N ILE A 190 21.85 -2.30 -2.17
CA ILE A 190 20.59 -2.86 -2.67
C ILE A 190 20.69 -3.18 -4.16
N ASP A 191 20.15 -4.33 -4.58
CA ASP A 191 20.15 -4.78 -5.96
C ASP A 191 18.76 -4.61 -6.62
N SER A 192 17.73 -5.21 -6.03
CA SER A 192 16.38 -5.20 -6.57
C SER A 192 15.33 -5.16 -5.44
N ILE A 193 14.37 -4.28 -5.57
CA ILE A 193 13.40 -3.94 -4.51
C ILE A 193 12.00 -3.73 -5.05
N GLN A 194 11.04 -4.04 -4.19
CA GLN A 194 9.64 -3.72 -4.45
C GLN A 194 9.32 -2.28 -4.00
N THR A 195 8.32 -1.67 -4.64
CA THR A 195 7.76 -0.39 -4.20
C THR A 195 6.50 -0.60 -3.35
N PRO A 196 6.14 0.31 -2.41
CA PRO A 196 6.83 1.58 -2.09
C PRO A 196 8.19 1.37 -1.42
N LEU A 197 9.17 2.18 -1.81
CA LEU A 197 10.50 2.23 -1.20
C LEU A 197 10.60 3.49 -0.34
N THR A 198 10.80 3.33 0.95
CA THR A 198 11.01 4.46 1.88
C THR A 198 12.47 4.64 2.22
N MET A 199 12.95 5.87 2.13
CA MET A 199 14.34 6.25 2.35
C MET A 199 14.44 7.48 3.27
N GLU A 200 15.52 7.55 4.04
CA GLU A 200 15.95 8.70 4.84
C GLU A 200 17.31 9.17 4.34
N THR A 201 17.44 10.46 4.01
CA THR A 201 18.74 11.04 3.61
C THR A 201 19.76 10.94 4.74
N ARG A 202 21.05 10.88 4.39
CA ARG A 202 22.13 10.69 5.38
C ARG A 202 22.17 11.75 6.47
N ASP A 203 21.76 12.96 6.15
CA ASP A 203 21.67 14.08 7.11
C ASP A 203 20.38 14.07 7.95
N GLY A 204 19.47 13.14 7.67
CA GLY A 204 18.18 12.98 8.38
C GLY A 204 17.17 14.11 8.15
N LYS A 205 17.40 14.98 7.15
CA LYS A 205 16.54 16.14 6.92
C LYS A 205 15.38 15.87 5.96
N SER A 206 15.46 14.81 5.17
CA SER A 206 14.41 14.46 4.20
C SER A 206 14.10 12.96 4.20
N PHE A 207 12.84 12.67 4.07
CA PHE A 207 12.31 11.33 3.81
C PHE A 207 11.73 11.30 2.41
N VAL A 208 12.12 10.29 1.63
CA VAL A 208 11.72 10.14 0.23
C VAL A 208 11.07 8.77 0.05
N VAL A 209 9.88 8.75 -0.58
CA VAL A 209 9.20 7.48 -0.91
C VAL A 209 9.00 7.40 -2.42
N ILE A 210 9.56 6.37 -3.04
CA ILE A 210 9.36 6.09 -4.46
C ILE A 210 8.27 5.03 -4.59
N HIS A 211 7.25 5.36 -5.39
CA HIS A 211 6.11 4.48 -5.65
C HIS A 211 5.47 4.80 -7.02
N GLU A 212 4.29 4.30 -7.26
CA GLU A 212 3.48 4.61 -8.44
C GLU A 212 2.01 4.85 -8.07
N ALA A 213 1.26 5.51 -8.95
CA ALA A 213 -0.16 5.76 -8.77
C ALA A 213 -0.94 5.54 -10.07
N ASN A 214 -2.23 5.18 -9.94
CA ASN A 214 -3.13 4.92 -11.07
C ASN A 214 -2.61 3.82 -12.01
N LEU A 215 -2.27 2.67 -11.45
CA LEU A 215 -1.85 1.49 -12.20
C LEU A 215 -3.11 0.78 -12.75
N VAL A 216 -3.36 0.91 -14.05
CA VAL A 216 -4.60 0.42 -14.69
C VAL A 216 -4.33 -0.63 -15.76
N ASP A 217 -3.55 -0.29 -16.78
CA ASP A 217 -3.23 -1.15 -17.93
C ASP A 217 -1.72 -1.13 -18.20
N TYR A 218 -0.97 -1.51 -17.20
CA TYR A 218 0.48 -1.48 -17.21
C TYR A 218 1.01 -2.57 -16.26
N ALA A 219 2.32 -2.84 -16.29
CA ALA A 219 2.95 -3.73 -15.33
C ALA A 219 3.39 -2.95 -14.08
N ARG A 220 3.31 -3.60 -12.89
CA ARG A 220 3.80 -3.03 -11.63
C ARG A 220 5.28 -2.67 -11.74
N MET A 221 5.64 -1.51 -11.18
CA MET A 221 7.02 -1.06 -11.07
C MET A 221 7.67 -1.63 -9.80
N ASN A 222 8.75 -2.38 -9.99
CA ASN A 222 9.82 -2.59 -9.01
C ASN A 222 10.98 -1.66 -9.35
N LEU A 223 12.05 -1.66 -8.54
CA LEU A 223 13.25 -0.89 -8.79
C LEU A 223 14.47 -1.80 -8.73
N ARG A 224 15.48 -1.54 -9.56
CA ARG A 224 16.78 -2.22 -9.52
C ARG A 224 17.90 -1.20 -9.57
N GLY A 225 19.10 -1.58 -9.12
CA GLY A 225 20.28 -0.72 -9.10
C GLY A 225 20.70 -0.37 -7.68
N GLY A 226 21.25 0.80 -7.50
CA GLY A 226 21.83 1.22 -6.21
C GLY A 226 23.24 0.68 -6.00
N ARG A 227 23.40 -0.64 -5.94
CA ARG A 227 24.69 -1.32 -5.76
C ARG A 227 25.62 -1.17 -6.96
N LEU A 228 25.09 -1.29 -8.17
CA LEU A 228 25.89 -1.35 -9.40
C LEU A 228 26.11 0.03 -10.04
N GLU A 229 25.26 1.02 -9.74
CA GLU A 229 25.17 2.27 -10.48
C GLU A 229 25.12 3.51 -9.60
N ASN A 230 26.00 3.63 -8.62
CA ASN A 230 26.19 4.85 -7.82
C ASN A 230 24.87 5.48 -7.31
N ARG A 231 23.98 4.68 -6.67
CA ARG A 231 22.73 5.16 -6.04
C ARG A 231 21.62 5.52 -7.05
N THR A 232 21.76 5.15 -8.30
CA THR A 232 20.72 5.26 -9.30
C THR A 232 19.85 4.01 -9.25
N LEU A 233 18.55 4.21 -9.09
CA LEU A 233 17.53 3.17 -9.20
C LEU A 233 16.86 3.29 -10.56
N HIS A 234 16.60 2.16 -11.20
CA HIS A 234 15.91 2.05 -12.49
C HIS A 234 14.55 1.41 -12.30
N ALA A 235 13.52 1.89 -12.97
CA ALA A 235 12.26 1.20 -13.07
C ALA A 235 12.47 -0.20 -13.64
N ALA A 236 11.90 -1.20 -13.00
CA ALA A 236 11.97 -2.60 -13.39
C ALA A 236 10.55 -3.19 -13.38
N LEU A 237 9.94 -3.28 -14.56
CA LEU A 237 8.56 -3.71 -14.71
C LEU A 237 8.43 -5.22 -14.62
N ALA A 238 7.35 -5.71 -14.02
CA ALA A 238 7.04 -7.12 -13.95
C ALA A 238 6.70 -7.68 -15.36
N PRO A 239 7.33 -8.79 -15.81
CA PRO A 239 7.24 -9.25 -17.17
C PRO A 239 6.07 -10.21 -17.44
N TYR A 240 5.69 -10.33 -18.71
CA TYR A 240 5.07 -11.50 -19.27
C TYR A 240 6.06 -12.69 -19.32
N ALA A 241 5.55 -13.88 -19.54
CA ALA A 241 6.37 -15.09 -19.66
C ALA A 241 7.44 -15.00 -20.77
N ASP A 242 7.20 -14.23 -21.84
CA ASP A 242 8.14 -14.01 -22.95
C ASP A 242 9.09 -12.83 -22.74
N GLY A 243 9.07 -12.21 -21.56
CA GLY A 243 9.95 -11.13 -21.15
C GLY A 243 9.46 -9.71 -21.49
N VAL A 244 8.43 -9.55 -22.33
CA VAL A 244 7.79 -8.24 -22.57
C VAL A 244 7.20 -7.71 -21.28
N LYS A 245 7.26 -6.41 -21.05
CA LYS A 245 6.72 -5.79 -19.85
C LYS A 245 5.28 -5.30 -20.06
N VAL A 246 5.04 -4.63 -21.18
CA VAL A 246 3.73 -4.04 -21.48
C VAL A 246 3.43 -4.18 -22.97
N ARG A 247 2.21 -4.56 -23.30
CA ARG A 247 1.64 -4.54 -24.64
C ARG A 247 0.56 -3.48 -24.71
N GLY A 248 0.71 -2.55 -25.64
CA GLY A 248 -0.19 -1.42 -25.74
C GLY A 248 -0.44 -0.95 -27.16
N ARG A 249 -1.34 0.01 -27.25
CA ARG A 249 -1.70 0.72 -28.47
C ARG A 249 -1.88 2.19 -28.16
N THR A 250 -1.40 3.07 -29.06
CA THR A 250 -1.63 4.51 -28.92
C THR A 250 -3.07 4.89 -29.35
N PRO A 251 -3.74 5.87 -28.71
CA PRO A 251 -3.19 6.68 -27.61
C PRO A 251 -3.03 5.87 -26.31
N PHE A 252 -1.98 6.15 -25.54
CA PHE A 252 -1.64 5.39 -24.35
C PHE A 252 -1.05 6.28 -23.25
N VAL A 253 -1.33 5.94 -21.99
CA VAL A 253 -0.86 6.68 -20.82
C VAL A 253 -0.29 5.69 -19.80
N THR A 254 0.91 5.97 -19.30
CA THR A 254 1.52 5.15 -18.23
C THR A 254 0.92 5.50 -16.87
N PRO A 255 1.10 4.66 -15.84
CA PRO A 255 0.90 5.07 -14.45
C PRO A 255 1.78 6.28 -14.09
N TRP A 256 1.41 7.00 -13.03
CA TRP A 256 2.27 8.01 -12.45
C TRP A 256 3.42 7.36 -11.68
N ARG A 257 4.64 7.83 -11.91
CA ARG A 257 5.78 7.59 -11.03
C ARG A 257 5.73 8.63 -9.93
N THR A 258 5.81 8.22 -8.66
CA THR A 258 5.65 9.12 -7.53
C THR A 258 6.91 9.21 -6.68
N ILE A 259 7.20 10.41 -6.21
CA ILE A 259 8.28 10.74 -5.29
C ILE A 259 7.63 11.55 -4.17
N GLN A 260 7.19 10.89 -3.10
CA GLN A 260 6.69 11.59 -1.92
C GLN A 260 7.88 12.11 -1.12
N ILE A 261 7.77 13.33 -0.58
CA ILE A 261 8.85 14.02 0.11
C ILE A 261 8.33 14.61 1.43
N ALA A 262 9.02 14.34 2.52
CA ALA A 262 8.70 14.88 3.83
C ALA A 262 9.96 15.30 4.58
N ASP A 263 9.83 16.30 5.47
CA ASP A 263 10.94 16.79 6.29
C ASP A 263 11.13 15.91 7.56
N ARG A 264 10.11 15.14 7.93
CA ARG A 264 10.13 14.20 9.07
C ARG A 264 9.38 12.93 8.69
N ALA A 265 9.74 11.78 9.26
CA ALA A 265 9.00 10.53 9.07
C ALA A 265 7.51 10.67 9.39
N THR A 266 7.17 11.46 10.44
CA THR A 266 5.79 11.71 10.85
C THR A 266 4.93 12.46 9.83
N ASP A 267 5.55 13.15 8.89
CA ASP A 267 4.86 13.93 7.86
C ASP A 267 4.58 13.09 6.59
N LEU A 268 5.05 11.83 6.53
CA LEU A 268 4.74 10.88 5.46
C LEU A 268 3.28 10.40 5.50
N SER A 269 2.64 10.42 6.66
CA SER A 269 1.25 9.95 6.82
C SER A 269 0.35 11.06 7.39
N PRO A 270 -0.91 11.20 6.89
CA PRO A 270 -1.54 10.35 5.87
C PRO A 270 -1.01 10.64 4.46
N ALA A 271 -0.74 9.56 3.71
CA ALA A 271 -0.25 9.65 2.33
C ALA A 271 -1.42 9.87 1.36
N VAL A 272 -1.52 11.07 0.80
CA VAL A 272 -2.62 11.46 -0.12
C VAL A 272 -2.18 11.73 -1.55
N LEU A 273 -0.87 11.80 -1.80
CA LEU A 273 -0.28 12.04 -3.12
C LEU A 273 -0.83 11.07 -4.19
N GLY A 274 -0.79 9.76 -3.90
CA GLY A 274 -1.30 8.74 -4.81
C GLY A 274 -2.79 8.88 -5.10
N LEU A 275 -3.59 9.32 -4.12
CA LEU A 275 -5.02 9.58 -4.33
C LEU A 275 -5.23 10.74 -5.31
N ASN A 276 -4.50 11.85 -5.14
CA ASN A 276 -4.62 13.04 -5.99
C ASN A 276 -4.17 12.79 -7.44
N LEU A 277 -3.41 11.73 -7.68
CA LEU A 277 -2.99 11.31 -9.01
C LEU A 277 -3.95 10.31 -9.69
N ASN A 278 -4.99 9.87 -8.99
CA ASN A 278 -6.06 9.05 -9.55
C ASN A 278 -7.26 9.90 -9.99
N PRO A 279 -8.04 9.45 -10.99
CA PRO A 279 -9.28 10.11 -11.38
C PRO A 279 -10.30 10.17 -10.24
N PRO A 280 -11.25 11.13 -10.27
CA PRO A 280 -12.39 11.16 -9.36
C PRO A 280 -13.20 9.88 -9.38
N SER A 281 -14.01 9.65 -8.33
CA SER A 281 -14.88 8.47 -8.23
C SER A 281 -15.83 8.34 -9.41
N VAL A 282 -15.89 7.15 -9.97
CA VAL A 282 -16.87 6.76 -10.99
C VAL A 282 -18.16 6.21 -10.37
N ILE A 283 -18.22 6.08 -9.03
CA ILE A 283 -19.39 5.59 -8.29
C ILE A 283 -20.19 6.79 -7.79
N PRO A 284 -21.36 7.09 -8.39
CA PRO A 284 -22.13 8.28 -8.02
C PRO A 284 -22.71 8.22 -6.62
N ASN A 285 -23.11 7.04 -6.16
CA ASN A 285 -23.65 6.82 -4.82
C ASN A 285 -22.79 5.81 -4.05
N THR A 286 -22.00 6.28 -3.11
CA THR A 286 -21.12 5.48 -2.25
C THR A 286 -21.76 5.09 -0.92
N SER A 287 -23.05 5.37 -0.71
CA SER A 287 -23.71 5.15 0.59
C SER A 287 -23.83 3.67 1.01
N TRP A 288 -23.69 2.75 0.08
CA TRP A 288 -23.68 1.31 0.33
C TRP A 288 -22.30 0.80 0.81
N ILE A 289 -21.25 1.53 0.55
CA ILE A 289 -19.87 1.20 0.97
C ILE A 289 -19.74 1.54 2.46
N LYS A 290 -19.54 0.53 3.29
CA LYS A 290 -19.55 0.68 4.76
C LYS A 290 -18.28 0.11 5.39
N PRO A 291 -17.37 0.97 5.88
CA PRO A 291 -16.33 0.51 6.77
C PRO A 291 -16.90 -0.24 7.96
N MET A 292 -16.27 -1.35 8.34
CA MET A 292 -16.75 -2.19 9.43
C MET A 292 -15.63 -2.98 10.11
N LYS A 293 -15.86 -3.34 11.37
CA LYS A 293 -15.12 -4.43 12.01
C LYS A 293 -15.79 -5.75 11.70
N TYR A 294 -15.00 -6.80 11.55
CA TYR A 294 -15.49 -8.15 11.32
C TYR A 294 -14.72 -9.19 12.12
N VAL A 295 -15.31 -10.37 12.29
CA VAL A 295 -14.65 -11.58 12.79
C VAL A 295 -14.64 -12.62 11.68
N GLY A 296 -13.82 -13.68 11.78
CA GLY A 296 -13.78 -14.63 10.68
C GLY A 296 -13.40 -16.05 11.07
N ILE A 297 -13.95 -16.99 10.31
CA ILE A 297 -13.49 -18.36 10.24
C ILE A 297 -12.23 -18.33 9.37
N TRP A 298 -11.09 -18.08 9.98
CA TRP A 298 -9.79 -17.81 9.36
C TRP A 298 -8.63 -18.24 10.28
N TRP A 299 -8.47 -17.65 11.48
CA TRP A 299 -7.35 -17.93 12.38
C TRP A 299 -7.27 -19.39 12.79
N GLY A 300 -8.42 -20.01 13.02
CA GLY A 300 -8.51 -21.44 13.36
C GLY A 300 -7.87 -22.35 12.31
N MET A 301 -7.88 -21.97 11.03
CA MET A 301 -7.22 -22.70 9.96
C MET A 301 -5.70 -22.54 10.04
N HIS A 302 -5.21 -21.33 10.22
CA HIS A 302 -3.78 -21.04 10.32
C HIS A 302 -3.11 -21.73 11.52
N ILE A 303 -3.84 -21.87 12.64
CA ILE A 303 -3.34 -22.57 13.83
C ILE A 303 -3.72 -24.07 13.86
N ASN A 304 -4.31 -24.62 12.79
CA ASN A 304 -4.68 -26.01 12.60
C ASN A 304 -5.74 -26.56 13.56
N THR A 305 -6.55 -25.70 14.19
CA THR A 305 -7.75 -26.13 14.95
C THR A 305 -8.94 -26.38 14.03
N MET A 306 -8.93 -25.76 12.84
CA MET A 306 -9.90 -25.92 11.76
C MET A 306 -9.18 -26.18 10.44
N THR A 307 -9.93 -26.51 9.37
CA THR A 307 -9.43 -26.70 8.01
C THR A 307 -10.32 -25.97 7.01
N TRP A 308 -9.73 -25.53 5.87
CA TRP A 308 -10.49 -25.01 4.72
C TRP A 308 -11.20 -26.14 3.95
N ASN A 309 -10.55 -27.30 3.85
CA ASN A 309 -11.07 -28.46 3.17
C ASN A 309 -12.14 -29.21 4.00
N SER A 310 -12.91 -30.02 3.29
CA SER A 310 -13.92 -30.91 3.89
C SER A 310 -13.33 -31.87 4.93
N GLY A 311 -14.15 -32.32 5.88
CA GLY A 311 -13.76 -33.30 6.89
C GLY A 311 -14.10 -32.93 8.32
N PRO A 312 -13.61 -33.69 9.31
CA PRO A 312 -14.02 -33.56 10.71
C PRO A 312 -13.67 -32.23 11.38
N LYS A 313 -12.69 -31.49 10.81
CA LYS A 313 -12.25 -30.18 11.30
C LYS A 313 -12.68 -29.05 10.38
N HIS A 314 -13.58 -29.28 9.41
CA HIS A 314 -14.02 -28.24 8.49
C HIS A 314 -14.57 -27.03 9.28
N GLY A 315 -13.93 -25.87 9.09
CA GLY A 315 -14.28 -24.65 9.83
C GLY A 315 -15.56 -24.00 9.32
N ALA A 316 -15.75 -23.99 8.00
CA ALA A 316 -16.85 -23.32 7.33
C ALA A 316 -18.12 -24.18 7.28
N THR A 317 -18.61 -24.63 8.44
CA THR A 317 -19.92 -25.29 8.53
C THR A 317 -21.02 -24.27 8.81
N THR A 318 -22.26 -24.58 8.41
CA THR A 318 -23.43 -23.76 8.73
C THR A 318 -23.55 -23.47 10.22
N ALA A 319 -23.34 -24.47 11.07
CA ALA A 319 -23.45 -24.34 12.52
C ALA A 319 -22.36 -23.41 13.09
N ASN A 320 -21.11 -23.61 12.69
CA ASN A 320 -20.01 -22.78 13.16
C ASN A 320 -20.14 -21.33 12.68
N THR A 321 -20.56 -21.12 11.43
CA THR A 321 -20.78 -19.78 10.90
C THR A 321 -21.87 -19.03 11.65
N LYS A 322 -22.97 -19.70 12.02
CA LYS A 322 -24.01 -19.08 12.86
C LYS A 322 -23.45 -18.68 14.24
N ARG A 323 -22.58 -19.48 14.83
CA ARG A 323 -21.88 -19.12 16.08
C ARG A 323 -21.06 -17.82 15.95
N TYR A 324 -20.33 -17.67 14.84
CA TYR A 324 -19.58 -16.44 14.54
C TYR A 324 -20.51 -15.25 14.28
N ILE A 325 -21.64 -15.44 13.60
CA ILE A 325 -22.64 -14.40 13.38
C ILE A 325 -23.25 -13.95 14.72
N ASP A 326 -23.62 -14.87 15.62
CA ASP A 326 -24.13 -14.55 16.96
C ASP A 326 -23.09 -13.76 17.77
N PHE A 327 -21.81 -14.15 17.72
CA PHE A 327 -20.72 -13.43 18.36
C PHE A 327 -20.57 -12.02 17.79
N ALA A 328 -20.58 -11.85 16.46
CA ALA A 328 -20.49 -10.57 15.79
C ALA A 328 -21.63 -9.63 16.20
N ALA A 329 -22.87 -10.13 16.15
CA ALA A 329 -24.06 -9.37 16.54
C ALA A 329 -24.02 -8.93 18.01
N ALA A 330 -23.64 -9.84 18.92
CA ALA A 330 -23.56 -9.55 20.36
C ALA A 330 -22.49 -8.51 20.72
N ASN A 331 -21.44 -8.37 19.89
CA ASN A 331 -20.31 -7.49 20.14
C ASN A 331 -20.27 -6.24 19.23
N GLY A 332 -21.30 -6.04 18.38
CA GLY A 332 -21.41 -4.86 17.51
C GLY A 332 -20.45 -4.88 16.33
N PHE A 333 -20.03 -6.05 15.86
CA PHE A 333 -19.27 -6.20 14.62
C PHE A 333 -20.19 -6.24 13.41
N GLY A 334 -19.78 -5.58 12.34
CA GLY A 334 -20.58 -5.43 11.12
C GLY A 334 -20.52 -6.61 10.17
N GLY A 335 -19.54 -7.52 10.31
CA GLY A 335 -19.34 -8.61 9.37
C GLY A 335 -18.75 -9.89 9.95
N VAL A 336 -18.94 -10.99 9.21
CA VAL A 336 -18.31 -12.29 9.43
C VAL A 336 -17.70 -12.78 8.12
N LEU A 337 -16.40 -13.01 8.10
CA LEU A 337 -15.68 -13.67 7.02
C LEU A 337 -15.82 -15.18 7.17
N VAL A 338 -16.04 -15.88 6.04
CA VAL A 338 -16.05 -17.35 6.01
C VAL A 338 -15.14 -17.84 4.89
N GLU A 339 -13.95 -18.30 5.26
CA GLU A 339 -13.07 -19.01 4.35
C GLU A 339 -13.38 -20.49 4.31
N GLY A 340 -13.11 -21.17 3.18
CA GLY A 340 -13.36 -22.61 3.04
C GLY A 340 -14.81 -23.01 2.80
N TRP A 341 -15.74 -22.06 2.58
CA TRP A 341 -17.16 -22.34 2.40
C TRP A 341 -17.49 -23.09 1.12
N ASN A 342 -16.70 -22.90 0.08
CA ASN A 342 -16.94 -23.36 -1.30
C ASN A 342 -16.07 -24.56 -1.68
N VAL A 343 -16.55 -25.35 -2.60
CA VAL A 343 -15.82 -26.51 -3.17
C VAL A 343 -14.54 -26.03 -3.87
N GLY A 344 -13.45 -26.78 -3.69
CA GLY A 344 -12.17 -26.54 -4.35
C GLY A 344 -10.94 -26.71 -3.45
N TRP A 345 -11.12 -26.79 -2.14
CA TRP A 345 -10.03 -26.89 -1.16
C TRP A 345 -9.52 -28.31 -0.91
N ASP A 346 -10.23 -29.35 -1.39
CA ASP A 346 -9.83 -30.73 -1.19
C ASP A 346 -8.64 -31.11 -2.09
N GLY A 347 -7.68 -31.85 -1.52
CA GLY A 347 -6.46 -32.27 -2.22
C GLY A 347 -5.43 -31.16 -2.37
N ASP A 348 -4.69 -31.15 -3.50
CA ASP A 348 -3.70 -30.12 -3.82
C ASP A 348 -4.36 -28.95 -4.56
N TRP A 349 -5.03 -28.09 -3.80
CA TRP A 349 -5.75 -26.93 -4.33
C TRP A 349 -4.82 -25.86 -4.94
N ILE A 350 -3.55 -25.80 -4.50
CA ILE A 350 -2.56 -24.87 -5.08
C ILE A 350 -2.25 -25.21 -6.53
N GLN A 351 -2.14 -26.51 -6.86
CA GLN A 351 -1.91 -26.96 -8.23
C GLN A 351 -3.21 -27.06 -9.02
N ASN A 352 -4.31 -27.41 -8.36
CA ASN A 352 -5.60 -27.64 -9.02
C ASN A 352 -6.49 -26.39 -9.00
N ARG A 353 -5.98 -25.27 -9.52
CA ARG A 353 -6.61 -23.95 -9.51
C ARG A 353 -8.02 -23.90 -10.10
N ASN A 354 -8.33 -24.81 -11.04
CA ASN A 354 -9.62 -24.92 -11.69
C ASN A 354 -10.68 -25.66 -10.85
N ALA A 355 -10.31 -26.24 -9.72
CA ALA A 355 -11.25 -26.95 -8.83
C ALA A 355 -12.15 -25.98 -8.05
N PHE A 356 -11.76 -24.71 -7.88
CA PHE A 356 -12.58 -23.75 -7.15
C PHE A 356 -13.88 -23.43 -7.87
N SER A 357 -14.99 -23.60 -7.14
CA SER A 357 -16.31 -23.14 -7.55
C SER A 357 -16.70 -21.93 -6.67
N PHE A 358 -17.07 -20.82 -7.28
CA PHE A 358 -17.50 -19.62 -6.57
C PHE A 358 -19.03 -19.55 -6.41
N THR A 359 -19.74 -20.63 -6.73
CA THR A 359 -21.20 -20.74 -6.60
C THR A 359 -21.65 -22.00 -5.85
N GLN A 360 -20.76 -22.97 -5.66
CA GLN A 360 -21.09 -24.25 -5.01
C GLN A 360 -20.44 -24.34 -3.65
N ALA A 361 -21.25 -24.42 -2.61
CA ALA A 361 -20.83 -24.66 -1.24
C ALA A 361 -20.51 -26.14 -0.97
N TYR A 362 -19.72 -26.43 0.05
CA TYR A 362 -19.60 -27.77 0.61
C TYR A 362 -20.95 -28.25 1.16
N PRO A 363 -21.21 -29.58 1.23
CA PRO A 363 -22.51 -30.13 1.67
C PRO A 363 -22.93 -29.75 3.10
N ASP A 364 -21.96 -29.41 3.98
CA ASP A 364 -22.19 -28.99 5.38
C ASP A 364 -22.31 -27.47 5.54
N TYR A 365 -22.31 -26.72 4.42
CA TYR A 365 -22.47 -25.27 4.38
C TYR A 365 -23.66 -24.85 3.53
N ASP A 366 -24.71 -24.38 4.17
CA ASP A 366 -25.87 -23.80 3.48
C ASP A 366 -25.73 -22.29 3.34
N LEU A 367 -25.19 -21.83 2.21
CA LEU A 367 -24.96 -20.42 1.92
C LEU A 367 -26.24 -19.57 2.04
N ARG A 368 -27.39 -20.11 1.58
CA ARG A 368 -28.67 -19.37 1.62
C ARG A 368 -29.17 -19.19 3.04
N GLU A 369 -29.11 -20.24 3.84
CA GLU A 369 -29.51 -20.20 5.23
C GLU A 369 -28.57 -19.31 6.07
N VAL A 370 -27.27 -19.37 5.82
CA VAL A 370 -26.30 -18.51 6.53
C VAL A 370 -26.51 -17.02 6.14
N ALA A 371 -26.74 -16.72 4.87
CA ALA A 371 -27.03 -15.36 4.41
C ALA A 371 -28.32 -14.81 5.05
N ARG A 372 -29.39 -15.61 5.05
CA ARG A 372 -30.65 -15.25 5.72
C ARG A 372 -30.44 -14.97 7.21
N TYR A 373 -29.71 -15.86 7.91
CA TYR A 373 -29.43 -15.72 9.34
C TYR A 373 -28.59 -14.49 9.65
N ALA A 374 -27.57 -14.21 8.84
CA ALA A 374 -26.74 -13.01 8.99
C ALA A 374 -27.58 -11.73 8.86
N HIS A 375 -28.47 -11.66 7.87
CA HIS A 375 -29.42 -10.55 7.70
C HIS A 375 -30.33 -10.37 8.91
N GLU A 376 -30.89 -11.45 9.45
CA GLU A 376 -31.75 -11.40 10.65
C GLU A 376 -31.02 -10.85 11.87
N LYS A 377 -29.70 -11.09 11.97
CA LYS A 377 -28.84 -10.59 13.05
C LYS A 377 -28.27 -9.19 12.75
N GLY A 378 -28.51 -8.62 11.56
CA GLY A 378 -27.93 -7.33 11.14
C GLY A 378 -26.44 -7.37 10.89
N VAL A 379 -25.90 -8.54 10.54
CA VAL A 379 -24.47 -8.78 10.27
C VAL A 379 -24.29 -9.09 8.78
N LYS A 380 -23.24 -8.55 8.16
CA LYS A 380 -22.85 -8.88 6.78
C LYS A 380 -22.07 -10.18 6.73
N LEU A 381 -22.29 -10.97 5.69
CA LEU A 381 -21.43 -12.12 5.39
C LEU A 381 -20.37 -11.67 4.37
N ILE A 382 -19.09 -11.85 4.68
CA ILE A 382 -17.97 -11.62 3.78
C ILE A 382 -17.62 -12.97 3.15
N VAL A 383 -17.85 -13.08 1.84
CA VAL A 383 -17.61 -14.31 1.09
C VAL A 383 -16.13 -14.37 0.72
N HIS A 384 -15.48 -15.51 0.90
CA HIS A 384 -14.10 -15.70 0.47
C HIS A 384 -14.02 -16.38 -0.91
N ASN A 385 -13.23 -15.81 -1.80
CA ASN A 385 -12.96 -16.33 -3.13
C ASN A 385 -11.45 -16.55 -3.32
N GLU A 386 -10.93 -17.70 -2.86
CA GLU A 386 -9.56 -18.11 -3.19
C GLU A 386 -9.47 -18.56 -4.64
N THR A 387 -8.49 -18.05 -5.37
CA THR A 387 -8.29 -18.34 -6.78
C THR A 387 -7.07 -19.23 -7.04
N SER A 388 -6.13 -19.31 -6.10
CA SER A 388 -4.80 -19.90 -6.31
C SER A 388 -4.12 -19.40 -7.60
N GLY A 389 -4.40 -18.14 -7.98
CA GLY A 389 -3.94 -17.53 -9.22
C GLY A 389 -4.56 -18.08 -10.50
N GLY A 390 -5.61 -18.88 -10.39
CA GLY A 390 -6.43 -19.37 -11.52
C GLY A 390 -7.40 -18.30 -12.00
N ILE A 391 -6.88 -17.18 -12.49
CA ILE A 391 -7.69 -16.02 -12.87
C ILE A 391 -8.69 -16.34 -13.98
N GLU A 392 -8.34 -17.23 -14.93
CA GLU A 392 -9.24 -17.64 -16.01
C GLU A 392 -10.46 -18.39 -15.46
N ASN A 393 -10.27 -19.21 -14.42
CA ASN A 393 -11.35 -19.91 -13.74
C ASN A 393 -12.26 -18.91 -13.00
N TYR A 394 -11.65 -17.93 -12.33
CA TYR A 394 -12.38 -16.91 -11.59
C TYR A 394 -13.20 -16.01 -12.53
N GLU A 395 -12.59 -15.47 -13.58
CA GLU A 395 -13.27 -14.61 -14.57
C GLU A 395 -14.44 -15.30 -15.26
N ARG A 396 -14.27 -16.59 -15.61
CA ARG A 396 -15.35 -17.38 -16.21
C ARG A 396 -16.57 -17.52 -15.30
N GLN A 397 -16.38 -17.56 -13.99
CA GLN A 397 -17.46 -17.73 -13.01
C GLN A 397 -17.95 -16.40 -12.40
N MET A 398 -17.22 -15.30 -12.56
CA MET A 398 -17.39 -14.06 -11.81
C MET A 398 -18.81 -13.48 -11.94
N ASP A 399 -19.36 -13.39 -13.16
CA ASP A 399 -20.70 -12.85 -13.37
C ASP A 399 -21.78 -13.69 -12.67
N SER A 400 -21.69 -15.02 -12.75
CA SER A 400 -22.63 -15.94 -12.08
C SER A 400 -22.47 -15.92 -10.55
N ALA A 401 -21.24 -15.85 -10.06
CA ALA A 401 -20.95 -15.75 -8.64
C ALA A 401 -21.46 -14.43 -8.03
N PHE A 402 -21.16 -13.31 -8.66
CA PHE A 402 -21.59 -12.00 -8.17
C PHE A 402 -23.11 -11.81 -8.31
N THR A 403 -23.75 -12.39 -9.33
CA THR A 403 -25.21 -12.47 -9.43
C THR A 403 -25.80 -13.25 -8.24
N LEU A 404 -25.22 -14.40 -7.91
CA LEU A 404 -25.65 -15.19 -6.75
C LEU A 404 -25.50 -14.38 -5.46
N TYR A 405 -24.32 -13.78 -5.22
CA TYR A 405 -24.05 -13.00 -4.00
C TYR A 405 -25.00 -11.81 -3.90
N HIS A 406 -25.15 -11.04 -4.95
CA HIS A 406 -26.10 -9.93 -4.99
C HIS A 406 -27.54 -10.38 -4.70
N SER A 407 -27.99 -11.51 -5.28
CA SER A 407 -29.33 -12.07 -5.04
C SER A 407 -29.56 -12.49 -3.57
N LEU A 408 -28.49 -12.78 -2.84
CA LEU A 408 -28.51 -13.13 -1.43
C LEU A 408 -28.22 -11.93 -0.51
N GLY A 409 -28.05 -10.72 -1.09
CA GLY A 409 -27.72 -9.51 -0.35
C GLY A 409 -26.33 -9.51 0.25
N LEU A 410 -25.39 -10.26 -0.33
CA LEU A 410 -23.97 -10.32 0.07
C LEU A 410 -23.22 -9.22 -0.67
N ASP A 411 -22.69 -8.25 0.05
CA ASP A 411 -22.12 -7.03 -0.51
C ASP A 411 -20.63 -6.85 -0.11
N ALA A 412 -19.96 -7.92 0.33
CA ALA A 412 -18.54 -7.91 0.65
C ALA A 412 -17.87 -9.23 0.27
N ILE A 413 -16.71 -9.14 -0.37
CA ILE A 413 -15.88 -10.28 -0.79
C ILE A 413 -14.45 -10.06 -0.32
N LYS A 414 -13.81 -11.14 0.18
CA LYS A 414 -12.37 -11.27 0.29
C LYS A 414 -11.89 -12.18 -0.86
N SER A 415 -10.97 -11.70 -1.69
CA SER A 415 -10.35 -12.49 -2.77
C SER A 415 -8.92 -12.85 -2.40
N GLY A 416 -8.51 -14.11 -2.63
CA GLY A 416 -7.16 -14.62 -2.43
C GLY A 416 -6.49 -15.04 -3.74
N TYR A 417 -5.16 -14.88 -3.82
CA TYR A 417 -4.36 -15.16 -5.02
C TYR A 417 -3.03 -15.84 -4.67
N VAL A 418 -3.09 -16.93 -3.92
CA VAL A 418 -1.90 -17.65 -3.43
C VAL A 418 -1.08 -18.24 -4.57
N THR A 419 -0.32 -17.40 -5.28
CA THR A 419 0.60 -17.83 -6.36
C THR A 419 1.58 -16.71 -6.73
N ASP A 420 2.69 -17.11 -7.37
CA ASP A 420 3.68 -16.16 -7.91
C ASP A 420 3.53 -15.97 -9.44
N LEU A 421 2.88 -16.92 -10.11
CA LEU A 421 2.69 -16.91 -11.55
C LEU A 421 1.25 -17.26 -11.91
N THR A 422 0.74 -16.65 -12.98
CA THR A 422 -0.53 -17.06 -13.59
C THR A 422 -0.42 -18.45 -14.20
N SER A 423 -1.54 -19.02 -14.63
CA SER A 423 -1.55 -20.32 -15.34
C SER A 423 -0.72 -20.29 -16.64
N ALA A 424 -0.59 -19.12 -17.27
CA ALA A 424 0.22 -18.91 -18.47
C ALA A 424 1.71 -18.67 -18.18
N GLY A 425 2.11 -18.61 -16.91
CA GLY A 425 3.50 -18.33 -16.50
C GLY A 425 3.85 -16.84 -16.47
N ASP A 426 2.87 -15.94 -16.60
CA ASP A 426 3.08 -14.50 -16.45
C ASP A 426 3.26 -14.13 -14.98
N SER A 427 4.01 -13.06 -14.72
CA SER A 427 4.22 -12.57 -13.36
C SER A 427 2.90 -12.18 -12.69
N HIS A 428 2.74 -12.53 -11.40
CA HIS A 428 1.62 -12.11 -10.55
C HIS A 428 1.43 -10.57 -10.51
N HIS A 429 2.45 -9.81 -10.80
CA HIS A 429 2.43 -8.34 -10.84
C HIS A 429 2.52 -7.77 -12.26
N GLY A 430 2.43 -8.62 -13.29
CA GLY A 430 2.44 -8.23 -14.69
C GLY A 430 1.14 -7.58 -15.14
N GLN A 431 1.16 -7.02 -16.36
CA GLN A 431 0.00 -6.33 -16.94
C GLN A 431 -1.27 -7.21 -16.99
N VAL A 432 -1.14 -8.53 -17.20
CA VAL A 432 -2.29 -9.47 -17.19
C VAL A 432 -3.02 -9.40 -15.85
N MET A 433 -2.28 -9.50 -14.75
CA MET A 433 -2.86 -9.46 -13.42
C MET A 433 -3.42 -8.07 -13.08
N VAL A 434 -2.74 -6.99 -13.48
CA VAL A 434 -3.27 -5.62 -13.29
C VAL A 434 -4.63 -5.46 -13.97
N ARG A 435 -4.77 -5.94 -15.21
CA ARG A 435 -6.05 -5.96 -15.94
C ARG A 435 -7.10 -6.79 -15.21
N HIS A 436 -6.72 -7.97 -14.71
CA HIS A 436 -7.59 -8.83 -13.93
C HIS A 436 -8.10 -8.14 -12.65
N TYR A 437 -7.19 -7.59 -11.83
CA TYR A 437 -7.57 -6.86 -10.62
C TYR A 437 -8.52 -5.71 -10.92
N ARG A 438 -8.26 -4.96 -11.99
CA ARG A 438 -9.13 -3.88 -12.44
C ARG A 438 -10.51 -4.40 -12.84
N HIS A 439 -10.58 -5.49 -13.59
CA HIS A 439 -11.83 -6.13 -13.98
C HIS A 439 -12.65 -6.58 -12.77
N VAL A 440 -12.02 -7.20 -11.77
CA VAL A 440 -12.68 -7.60 -10.52
C VAL A 440 -13.29 -6.39 -9.80
N ILE A 441 -12.54 -5.28 -9.69
CA ILE A 441 -13.02 -4.04 -9.05
C ILE A 441 -14.26 -3.48 -9.78
N GLU A 442 -14.22 -3.44 -11.10
CA GLU A 442 -15.32 -2.95 -11.95
C GLU A 442 -16.56 -3.84 -11.87
N MET A 443 -16.36 -5.16 -11.91
CA MET A 443 -17.44 -6.13 -11.74
C MET A 443 -18.02 -6.06 -10.32
N ALA A 444 -17.21 -5.95 -9.29
CA ALA A 444 -17.69 -5.77 -7.92
C ALA A 444 -18.49 -4.48 -7.77
N ASN A 445 -18.07 -3.38 -8.40
CA ASN A 445 -18.85 -2.15 -8.44
C ASN A 445 -20.21 -2.34 -9.12
N LYS A 446 -20.25 -3.03 -10.28
CA LYS A 446 -21.50 -3.34 -11.01
C LYS A 446 -22.54 -4.03 -10.11
N TYR A 447 -22.08 -4.90 -9.20
CA TYR A 447 -22.95 -5.66 -8.30
C TYR A 447 -23.09 -5.06 -6.89
N GLY A 448 -22.49 -3.89 -6.62
CA GLY A 448 -22.54 -3.25 -5.30
C GLY A 448 -21.78 -4.00 -4.23
N ILE A 449 -20.59 -4.52 -4.55
CA ILE A 449 -19.75 -5.37 -3.68
C ILE A 449 -18.50 -4.62 -3.27
N MET A 450 -18.20 -4.63 -1.96
CA MET A 450 -16.95 -4.19 -1.35
C MET A 450 -15.90 -5.28 -1.45
N LEU A 451 -14.64 -4.88 -1.68
CA LEU A 451 -13.52 -5.80 -1.86
C LEU A 451 -12.45 -5.64 -0.76
N ASP A 452 -11.99 -6.77 -0.27
CA ASP A 452 -10.73 -6.97 0.42
C ASP A 452 -9.90 -7.98 -0.37
N VAL A 453 -8.60 -7.74 -0.57
CA VAL A 453 -7.78 -8.57 -1.46
C VAL A 453 -6.49 -9.00 -0.76
N HIS A 454 -6.26 -10.30 -0.70
CA HIS A 454 -5.02 -10.91 -0.22
C HIS A 454 -4.11 -11.33 -1.39
N GLU A 455 -2.81 -11.42 -1.14
CA GLU A 455 -1.75 -11.54 -2.15
C GLU A 455 -1.93 -10.54 -3.31
N PRO A 456 -2.17 -9.26 -3.02
CA PRO A 456 -2.56 -8.29 -4.03
C PRO A 456 -1.36 -7.74 -4.81
N ILE A 457 -1.66 -7.10 -5.94
CA ILE A 457 -0.81 -6.02 -6.44
C ILE A 457 -0.85 -4.89 -5.41
N HIS A 458 0.26 -4.16 -5.22
CA HIS A 458 0.29 -3.03 -4.30
C HIS A 458 -0.79 -1.97 -4.65
N ASP A 459 -1.31 -1.29 -3.61
CA ASP A 459 -2.28 -0.21 -3.79
C ASP A 459 -1.60 0.99 -4.49
N THR A 460 -2.27 1.58 -5.46
CA THR A 460 -1.81 2.75 -6.23
C THR A 460 -2.83 3.90 -6.20
N GLY A 461 -3.68 3.91 -5.18
CA GLY A 461 -4.67 4.96 -4.95
C GLY A 461 -5.99 4.78 -5.68
N GLU A 462 -6.27 3.60 -6.27
CA GLU A 462 -7.51 3.34 -7.03
C GLU A 462 -8.77 3.54 -6.21
N ARG A 463 -8.69 3.48 -4.89
CA ARG A 463 -9.84 3.74 -4.00
C ARG A 463 -10.45 5.14 -4.16
N ARG A 464 -9.74 6.11 -4.76
CA ARG A 464 -10.34 7.39 -5.16
C ARG A 464 -11.36 7.20 -6.27
N THR A 465 -11.01 6.41 -7.28
CA THR A 465 -11.86 6.13 -8.45
C THR A 465 -12.89 5.07 -8.16
N TYR A 466 -12.50 4.03 -7.42
CA TYR A 466 -13.33 2.89 -7.02
C TYR A 466 -13.29 2.69 -5.49
N PRO A 467 -14.06 3.48 -4.73
CA PRO A 467 -14.08 3.36 -3.27
C PRO A 467 -14.65 2.03 -2.73
N ASN A 468 -15.17 1.15 -3.59
CA ASN A 468 -15.49 -0.24 -3.23
C ASN A 468 -14.25 -1.15 -3.11
N MET A 469 -13.07 -0.74 -3.62
CA MET A 469 -11.78 -1.37 -3.30
C MET A 469 -11.31 -0.85 -1.94
N MET A 470 -11.57 -1.60 -0.88
CA MET A 470 -11.43 -1.08 0.48
C MET A 470 -10.09 -1.41 1.13
N SER A 471 -9.63 -2.64 1.07
CA SER A 471 -8.40 -3.07 1.73
C SER A 471 -7.63 -4.08 0.90
N ARG A 472 -6.31 -4.13 1.12
CA ARG A 472 -5.41 -5.12 0.52
C ARG A 472 -4.40 -5.56 1.58
N GLU A 473 -4.04 -6.83 1.60
CA GLU A 473 -2.94 -7.29 2.44
C GLU A 473 -1.60 -6.66 2.00
N GLY A 474 -0.95 -7.20 0.99
CA GLY A 474 0.23 -6.64 0.31
C GLY A 474 1.46 -6.42 1.18
N ALA A 475 1.57 -7.11 2.29
CA ALA A 475 2.73 -7.27 3.14
C ALA A 475 2.51 -8.43 4.11
N ARG A 476 3.55 -8.89 4.78
CA ARG A 476 3.48 -9.96 5.77
C ARG A 476 2.54 -9.60 6.92
N GLY A 477 1.40 -10.28 7.01
CA GLY A 477 0.33 -10.06 7.98
C GLY A 477 0.44 -10.91 9.24
N GLN A 478 -0.63 -10.92 10.02
CA GLN A 478 -0.74 -11.65 11.30
C GLN A 478 -0.63 -13.18 11.14
N GLU A 479 -1.02 -13.74 10.01
CA GLU A 479 -0.96 -15.18 9.74
C GLU A 479 0.43 -15.78 9.89
N TYR A 480 1.47 -15.02 9.58
CA TYR A 480 2.87 -15.42 9.76
C TYR A 480 3.25 -15.63 11.24
N ASN A 481 2.46 -15.13 12.18
CA ASN A 481 2.57 -15.44 13.59
C ASN A 481 2.02 -16.85 13.93
N ALA A 482 1.33 -17.50 13.00
CA ALA A 482 0.89 -18.88 13.15
C ALA A 482 1.93 -19.90 12.65
N TRP A 483 2.62 -19.59 11.52
CA TRP A 483 3.42 -20.60 10.80
C TRP A 483 4.66 -20.04 10.05
N GLY A 484 5.04 -18.80 10.24
CA GLY A 484 6.08 -18.10 9.47
C GLY A 484 7.52 -18.62 9.60
N GLY A 485 7.78 -19.71 10.31
CA GLY A 485 9.08 -20.41 10.36
C GLY A 485 10.21 -19.68 11.10
N GLU A 486 10.11 -18.35 11.22
CA GLU A 486 11.11 -17.46 11.84
C GLU A 486 10.67 -17.00 13.24
N GLY A 487 9.73 -17.72 13.86
CA GLY A 487 9.16 -17.41 15.17
C GLY A 487 8.02 -16.39 15.11
N GLY A 488 7.52 -16.02 13.93
CA GLY A 488 6.51 -14.98 13.70
C GLY A 488 7.10 -13.62 13.36
N ASN A 489 6.25 -12.60 13.26
CA ASN A 489 6.68 -11.23 12.97
C ASN A 489 7.46 -10.64 14.16
N PRO A 490 8.66 -10.07 13.95
CA PRO A 490 9.36 -9.40 15.04
C PRO A 490 8.63 -8.11 15.46
N PRO A 491 8.82 -7.63 16.70
CA PRO A 491 8.11 -6.44 17.19
C PRO A 491 8.36 -5.16 16.38
N GLU A 492 9.50 -5.02 15.70
CA GLU A 492 9.80 -3.88 14.83
C GLU A 492 8.95 -3.87 13.54
N HIS A 493 8.42 -5.01 13.13
CA HIS A 493 7.74 -5.16 11.83
C HIS A 493 6.58 -4.17 11.65
N GLU A 494 5.69 -4.08 12.64
CA GLU A 494 4.53 -3.19 12.55
C GLU A 494 4.92 -1.71 12.59
N THR A 495 6.05 -1.36 13.23
CA THR A 495 6.59 0.01 13.24
C THR A 495 7.19 0.40 11.89
N ILE A 496 7.71 -0.58 11.11
CA ILE A 496 8.17 -0.38 9.74
C ILE A 496 6.99 -0.27 8.78
N LEU A 497 5.98 -1.14 8.89
CA LEU A 497 4.80 -1.15 8.00
C LEU A 497 4.11 0.20 7.93
N PHE A 498 4.05 0.93 9.04
CA PHE A 498 3.41 2.24 9.10
C PHE A 498 4.05 3.27 8.17
N PHE A 499 5.37 3.22 8.01
CA PHE A 499 6.14 4.17 7.21
C PHE A 499 6.57 3.60 5.84
N THR A 500 6.06 2.44 5.47
CA THR A 500 6.38 1.76 4.21
C THR A 500 5.10 1.31 3.52
N ARG A 501 4.61 0.10 3.78
CA ARG A 501 3.43 -0.49 3.13
C ARG A 501 2.18 0.38 3.25
N LEU A 502 1.91 0.98 4.41
CA LEU A 502 0.71 1.80 4.64
C LEU A 502 0.71 3.13 3.88
N LEU A 503 1.86 3.57 3.35
CA LEU A 503 1.92 4.76 2.49
C LEU A 503 1.28 4.53 1.11
N ALA A 504 1.16 3.27 0.68
CA ALA A 504 0.41 2.91 -0.52
C ALA A 504 -1.12 2.95 -0.29
N GLY A 505 -1.58 2.54 0.89
CA GLY A 505 -3.02 2.51 1.23
C GLY A 505 -3.35 1.58 2.39
N PRO A 506 -4.64 1.37 2.68
CA PRO A 506 -5.10 0.50 3.78
C PRO A 506 -4.55 -0.92 3.69
N MET A 507 -4.35 -1.55 4.85
CA MET A 507 -3.82 -2.90 4.92
C MET A 507 -4.71 -3.81 5.80
N ASP A 508 -5.15 -4.95 5.25
CA ASP A 508 -5.76 -6.02 6.05
C ASP A 508 -4.67 -6.83 6.74
N PHE A 509 -4.21 -6.33 7.90
CA PHE A 509 -3.17 -6.95 8.73
C PHE A 509 -3.72 -8.04 9.65
N THR A 510 -5.03 -8.03 9.92
CA THR A 510 -5.73 -8.98 10.80
C THR A 510 -5.25 -8.99 12.27
N PRO A 511 -5.25 -7.85 12.99
CA PRO A 511 -4.79 -7.78 14.37
C PRO A 511 -5.81 -8.38 15.36
N GLY A 512 -5.44 -8.42 16.65
CA GLY A 512 -6.35 -8.69 17.74
C GLY A 512 -6.26 -10.09 18.32
N ILE A 513 -5.16 -10.79 18.13
CA ILE A 513 -4.95 -12.10 18.78
C ILE A 513 -4.73 -11.92 20.29
N PHE A 514 -5.58 -12.54 21.09
CA PHE A 514 -5.55 -12.54 22.56
C PHE A 514 -4.84 -13.79 23.11
N ASP A 515 -4.98 -14.94 22.45
CA ASP A 515 -4.17 -16.14 22.76
C ASP A 515 -2.75 -16.02 22.18
N ILE A 516 -2.02 -14.98 22.62
CA ILE A 516 -0.68 -14.63 22.15
C ILE A 516 0.31 -15.79 22.27
N LEU A 517 0.22 -16.55 23.37
CA LEU A 517 1.09 -17.68 23.67
C LEU A 517 0.64 -18.98 23.02
N ARG A 518 -0.54 -18.98 22.40
CA ARG A 518 -1.14 -20.16 21.77
C ARG A 518 -1.26 -21.34 22.75
N GLU A 519 -1.64 -21.06 23.99
CA GLU A 519 -1.77 -22.08 25.05
C GLU A 519 -2.94 -23.03 24.78
N ASN A 520 -4.01 -22.53 24.14
CA ASN A 520 -5.24 -23.28 23.90
C ASN A 520 -5.28 -24.02 22.56
N THR A 521 -4.21 -23.97 21.75
CA THR A 521 -4.22 -24.45 20.36
C THR A 521 -3.54 -25.80 20.15
N GLY A 522 -3.30 -26.57 21.22
CA GLY A 522 -2.68 -27.89 21.13
C GLY A 522 -1.14 -27.87 21.01
N PRO A 523 -0.50 -29.04 20.87
CA PRO A 523 0.96 -29.13 20.88
C PRO A 523 1.56 -28.32 19.72
N ARG A 524 2.44 -27.36 20.06
CA ARG A 524 3.22 -26.61 19.09
C ARG A 524 3.98 -27.58 18.20
N ARG A 525 3.95 -27.36 16.89
CA ARG A 525 4.84 -28.12 15.98
C ARG A 525 6.28 -27.83 16.38
N ARG A 526 7.07 -28.86 16.63
CA ARG A 526 8.47 -28.77 17.07
C ARG A 526 9.39 -27.98 16.12
N LEU A 527 8.95 -27.73 14.88
CA LEU A 527 9.72 -27.04 13.84
C LEU A 527 9.30 -25.59 13.62
N ASP A 528 8.20 -25.15 14.26
CA ASP A 528 7.66 -23.83 14.07
C ASP A 528 7.26 -23.26 15.43
N GLU A 529 8.18 -22.53 16.06
CA GLU A 529 7.96 -21.79 17.30
C GLU A 529 7.21 -20.47 17.07
N SER A 530 6.54 -20.32 15.92
CA SER A 530 5.82 -19.11 15.57
C SER A 530 4.74 -18.79 16.59
N ARG A 531 4.74 -17.56 17.03
CA ARG A 531 3.74 -16.99 17.92
C ARG A 531 3.60 -15.49 17.67
N VAL A 532 2.57 -14.89 18.21
CA VAL A 532 2.43 -13.43 18.22
C VAL A 532 3.51 -12.82 19.12
N ARG A 533 4.40 -12.00 18.53
CA ARG A 533 5.57 -11.43 19.22
C ARG A 533 5.31 -9.99 19.69
N THR A 534 4.16 -9.76 20.27
CA THR A 534 3.74 -8.46 20.83
C THR A 534 3.22 -8.65 22.24
N THR A 535 3.08 -7.54 22.98
CA THR A 535 2.20 -7.55 24.15
C THR A 535 0.72 -7.49 23.72
N LEU A 536 -0.20 -7.82 24.61
CA LEU A 536 -1.63 -7.70 24.37
C LEU A 536 -2.06 -6.24 24.16
N ALA A 537 -1.45 -5.30 24.89
CA ALA A 537 -1.72 -3.87 24.68
C ALA A 537 -1.30 -3.39 23.30
N LYS A 538 -0.22 -3.93 22.73
CA LYS A 538 0.16 -3.64 21.35
C LYS A 538 -0.86 -4.18 20.35
N GLN A 539 -1.40 -5.39 20.54
CA GLN A 539 -2.48 -5.91 19.68
C GLN A 539 -3.70 -4.97 19.64
N LEU A 540 -4.03 -4.33 20.75
CA LEU A 540 -5.08 -3.29 20.77
C LEU A 540 -4.68 -2.03 20.02
N ALA A 541 -3.44 -1.56 20.21
CA ALA A 541 -2.94 -0.34 19.58
C ALA A 541 -2.87 -0.45 18.04
N LEU A 542 -2.66 -1.67 17.50
CA LEU A 542 -2.60 -1.93 16.06
C LEU A 542 -3.89 -1.53 15.34
N TYR A 543 -5.07 -1.57 15.99
CA TYR A 543 -6.33 -1.09 15.41
C TYR A 543 -6.32 0.40 15.04
N VAL A 544 -5.47 1.18 15.68
CA VAL A 544 -5.31 2.60 15.38
C VAL A 544 -4.12 2.84 14.45
N VAL A 545 -3.03 2.10 14.66
CA VAL A 545 -1.78 2.28 13.91
C VAL A 545 -1.91 1.74 12.49
N ILE A 546 -2.31 0.49 12.32
CA ILE A 546 -2.48 -0.14 11.01
C ILE A 546 -3.92 0.06 10.54
N TYR A 547 -4.07 0.99 9.60
CA TYR A 547 -5.38 1.35 9.09
C TYR A 547 -5.93 0.33 8.10
N SER A 548 -7.15 -0.14 8.37
CA SER A 548 -8.01 -0.82 7.41
C SER A 548 -9.47 -0.38 7.64
N PRO A 549 -10.24 -0.05 6.58
CA PRO A 549 -11.68 0.20 6.71
C PRO A 549 -12.48 -1.10 6.91
N LEU A 550 -11.90 -2.24 6.54
CA LEU A 550 -12.36 -3.58 6.91
C LEU A 550 -11.36 -4.13 7.93
N GLN A 551 -11.69 -4.05 9.22
CA GLN A 551 -10.76 -4.32 10.30
C GLN A 551 -11.15 -5.59 11.06
N MET A 552 -10.34 -6.62 10.97
CA MET A 552 -10.62 -7.91 11.60
C MET A 552 -10.34 -7.91 13.10
N ALA A 553 -11.21 -8.57 13.88
CA ALA A 553 -10.89 -9.12 15.19
C ALA A 553 -10.54 -10.60 14.98
N ALA A 554 -9.25 -10.88 14.84
CA ALA A 554 -8.78 -12.09 14.17
C ALA A 554 -8.81 -13.36 15.00
N ASP A 555 -8.86 -13.28 16.33
CA ASP A 555 -8.83 -14.45 17.21
C ASP A 555 -10.16 -15.22 17.22
N LEU A 556 -10.12 -16.41 17.76
CA LEU A 556 -11.31 -17.23 18.00
C LEU A 556 -12.25 -16.53 18.99
N PRO A 557 -13.59 -16.59 18.81
CA PRO A 557 -14.57 -15.95 19.69
C PRO A 557 -14.34 -16.23 21.18
N GLU A 558 -14.03 -17.47 21.56
CA GLU A 558 -13.78 -17.90 22.93
C GLU A 558 -12.59 -17.23 23.60
N ASN A 559 -11.59 -16.78 22.85
CA ASN A 559 -10.42 -16.10 23.39
C ASN A 559 -10.71 -14.65 23.81
N TYR A 560 -11.80 -14.07 23.33
CA TYR A 560 -12.28 -12.74 23.73
C TYR A 560 -13.21 -12.77 24.95
N GLU A 561 -13.81 -13.91 25.25
CA GLU A 561 -14.78 -14.03 26.33
C GLU A 561 -14.16 -13.66 27.67
N HIS A 562 -14.90 -12.87 28.46
CA HIS A 562 -14.50 -12.41 29.80
C HIS A 562 -13.15 -11.62 29.83
N LYS A 563 -12.67 -11.08 28.69
CA LYS A 563 -11.45 -10.26 28.63
C LYS A 563 -11.82 -8.78 28.64
N PRO A 564 -11.55 -8.03 29.74
CA PRO A 564 -11.88 -6.59 29.81
C PRO A 564 -11.23 -5.76 28.69
N ALA A 565 -10.03 -6.15 28.25
CA ALA A 565 -9.30 -5.48 27.16
C ALA A 565 -10.04 -5.56 25.81
N PHE A 566 -10.91 -6.53 25.59
CA PHE A 566 -11.73 -6.66 24.40
C PHE A 566 -12.67 -5.47 24.18
N GLN A 567 -13.00 -4.74 25.26
CA GLN A 567 -13.83 -3.54 25.14
C GLN A 567 -13.22 -2.51 24.20
N PHE A 568 -11.89 -2.38 24.15
CA PHE A 568 -11.23 -1.47 23.20
C PHE A 568 -11.54 -1.84 21.74
N ILE A 569 -11.45 -3.12 21.38
CA ILE A 569 -11.75 -3.61 20.02
C ILE A 569 -13.22 -3.32 19.65
N LYS A 570 -14.13 -3.45 20.59
CA LYS A 570 -15.56 -3.13 20.37
C LYS A 570 -15.77 -1.63 20.12
N ASP A 571 -15.01 -0.78 20.80
CA ASP A 571 -15.20 0.68 20.78
C ASP A 571 -14.43 1.40 19.67
N VAL A 572 -13.29 0.85 19.22
CA VAL A 572 -12.43 1.53 18.24
C VAL A 572 -13.13 1.70 16.90
N ALA A 573 -12.97 2.87 16.31
CA ALA A 573 -13.49 3.18 14.98
C ALA A 573 -12.60 2.59 13.87
N VAL A 574 -13.15 2.50 12.67
CA VAL A 574 -12.47 2.03 11.45
C VAL A 574 -12.57 3.02 10.28
N ASP A 575 -13.15 4.19 10.52
CA ASP A 575 -13.26 5.26 9.55
C ASP A 575 -12.96 6.60 10.23
N TRP A 576 -12.09 7.39 9.61
CA TRP A 576 -11.46 8.50 10.27
C TRP A 576 -11.70 9.84 9.56
N ASP A 577 -11.90 10.86 10.36
CA ASP A 577 -12.04 12.22 9.89
C ASP A 577 -10.68 12.97 9.83
N THR A 578 -9.79 12.64 10.75
CA THR A 578 -8.47 13.25 10.87
C THR A 578 -7.47 12.24 11.41
N THR A 579 -6.31 12.17 10.80
CA THR A 579 -5.15 11.41 11.27
C THR A 579 -4.00 12.37 11.58
N ARG A 580 -3.31 12.15 12.71
CA ARG A 580 -2.11 12.88 13.12
C ARG A 580 -1.07 11.89 13.64
N VAL A 581 0.10 11.87 13.05
CA VAL A 581 1.25 11.17 13.61
C VAL A 581 1.91 12.10 14.63
N LEU A 582 1.80 11.77 15.90
CA LEU A 582 2.26 12.62 16.99
C LEU A 582 3.77 12.49 17.21
N GLN A 583 4.27 11.28 17.12
CA GLN A 583 5.70 10.94 17.17
C GLN A 583 5.96 9.66 16.38
N GLY A 584 7.16 9.51 15.82
CA GLY A 584 7.52 8.30 15.09
C GLY A 584 8.96 8.30 14.62
N LYS A 585 9.54 7.10 14.57
CA LYS A 585 10.83 6.78 13.96
C LYS A 585 10.72 5.40 13.32
N ILE A 586 11.08 5.31 12.07
CA ILE A 586 10.90 4.11 11.26
C ILE A 586 11.67 2.93 11.87
N GLY A 587 10.97 1.83 12.13
CA GLY A 587 11.53 0.63 12.75
C GLY A 587 11.57 0.66 14.28
N ASP A 588 11.47 1.83 14.90
CA ASP A 588 11.61 1.98 16.35
C ASP A 588 10.23 2.11 17.04
N TYR A 589 9.44 3.12 16.66
CA TYR A 589 8.14 3.39 17.31
C TYR A 589 7.25 4.30 16.45
N VAL A 590 5.94 4.28 16.77
CA VAL A 590 4.98 5.23 16.22
C VAL A 590 3.84 5.50 17.20
N ILE A 591 3.40 6.77 17.27
CA ILE A 591 2.26 7.24 18.06
C ILE A 591 1.32 8.01 17.12
N VAL A 592 0.12 7.47 16.91
CA VAL A 592 -0.87 8.03 15.98
C VAL A 592 -2.14 8.38 16.74
N ALA A 593 -2.69 9.55 16.47
CA ALA A 593 -4.02 9.98 16.94
C ALA A 593 -4.97 10.10 15.74
N ARG A 594 -6.15 9.49 15.85
CA ARG A 594 -7.19 9.51 14.81
C ARG A 594 -8.52 9.93 15.40
N ARG A 595 -9.22 10.84 14.71
CA ARG A 595 -10.58 11.25 15.08
C ARG A 595 -11.60 10.42 14.33
N GLU A 596 -12.56 9.83 15.06
CA GLU A 596 -13.67 9.08 14.47
C GLU A 596 -14.50 9.96 13.54
N ARG A 597 -14.85 9.47 12.35
CA ARG A 597 -15.63 10.22 11.37
C ARG A 597 -16.98 10.62 11.94
N ASN A 598 -17.30 11.90 11.79
CA ASN A 598 -18.55 12.52 12.27
C ASN A 598 -18.81 12.43 13.78
N LYS A 599 -17.78 12.09 14.58
CA LYS A 599 -17.88 12.03 16.02
C LYS A 599 -16.74 12.79 16.71
N PRO A 600 -16.93 13.21 17.96
CA PRO A 600 -15.90 13.94 18.70
C PRO A 600 -14.86 13.04 19.38
N ASN A 601 -14.93 11.74 19.19
CA ASN A 601 -14.03 10.77 19.80
C ASN A 601 -12.68 10.77 19.09
N TRP A 602 -11.61 10.61 19.86
CA TRP A 602 -10.27 10.37 19.37
C TRP A 602 -9.77 9.01 19.85
N PHE A 603 -8.91 8.41 19.06
CA PHE A 603 -8.21 7.18 19.41
C PHE A 603 -6.72 7.39 19.21
N ILE A 604 -5.90 6.92 20.17
CA ILE A 604 -4.45 6.93 20.06
C ILE A 604 -3.97 5.49 20.08
N GLY A 605 -3.14 5.13 19.12
CA GLY A 605 -2.33 3.92 19.12
C GLY A 605 -0.86 4.28 19.25
N ALA A 606 -0.17 3.69 20.21
CA ALA A 606 1.27 3.80 20.40
C ALA A 606 1.87 2.40 20.42
N ILE A 607 2.90 2.18 19.61
CA ILE A 607 3.63 0.90 19.54
C ILE A 607 5.14 1.11 19.50
N THR A 608 5.90 0.12 19.97
CA THR A 608 7.36 0.11 19.92
C THR A 608 7.89 -1.24 19.43
N ASP A 609 9.15 -1.25 19.04
CA ASP A 609 9.95 -2.42 18.68
C ASP A 609 10.36 -3.23 19.93
N GLU A 610 11.49 -3.94 19.88
CA GLU A 610 12.05 -4.74 20.96
C GLU A 610 12.50 -3.92 22.19
N GLU A 611 12.54 -2.60 22.06
CA GLU A 611 13.01 -1.72 23.15
C GLU A 611 11.84 -1.02 23.86
N ALA A 612 11.92 -0.94 25.20
CA ALA A 612 10.95 -0.20 25.99
C ALA A 612 11.18 1.32 25.83
N ARG A 613 10.08 2.09 25.77
CA ARG A 613 10.15 3.55 25.59
C ARG A 613 9.13 4.29 26.44
N THR A 614 9.42 5.56 26.69
CA THR A 614 8.51 6.46 27.41
C THR A 614 8.42 7.79 26.67
N PHE A 615 7.19 8.33 26.58
CA PHE A 615 6.89 9.56 25.86
C PHE A 615 5.95 10.46 26.66
N ASP A 616 6.14 11.77 26.52
CA ASP A 616 5.19 12.80 26.98
C ASP A 616 4.54 13.43 25.75
N VAL A 617 3.28 13.08 25.49
CA VAL A 617 2.55 13.44 24.28
C VAL A 617 1.55 14.55 24.57
N PRO A 618 1.67 15.74 23.97
CA PRO A 618 0.72 16.82 24.14
C PRO A 618 -0.59 16.51 23.42
N LEU A 619 -1.73 16.71 24.10
CA LEU A 619 -3.06 16.54 23.52
C LEU A 619 -3.61 17.83 22.89
N SER A 620 -2.76 18.69 22.36
CA SER A 620 -3.10 20.00 21.77
C SER A 620 -4.06 19.92 20.58
N PHE A 621 -4.28 18.73 20.03
CA PHE A 621 -5.27 18.47 18.97
C PHE A 621 -6.71 18.39 19.48
N LEU A 622 -6.93 18.27 20.79
CA LEU A 622 -8.26 18.33 21.40
C LEU A 622 -8.81 19.77 21.38
N THR A 623 -10.12 19.88 21.35
CA THR A 623 -10.77 21.20 21.34
C THR A 623 -10.44 21.96 22.63
N PRO A 624 -9.87 23.18 22.54
CA PRO A 624 -9.58 24.01 23.71
C PRO A 624 -10.81 24.29 24.56
N GLY A 625 -10.66 24.31 25.90
CA GLY A 625 -11.73 24.55 26.84
C GLY A 625 -12.70 23.35 27.06
N ARG A 626 -12.62 22.31 26.27
CA ARG A 626 -13.46 21.14 26.44
C ARG A 626 -12.79 20.07 27.32
N ARG A 627 -13.56 19.46 28.22
CA ARG A 627 -13.12 18.35 29.05
C ARG A 627 -13.39 17.02 28.33
N TYR A 628 -12.48 16.05 28.49
CA TYR A 628 -12.56 14.70 27.93
C TYR A 628 -12.19 13.67 29.00
N VAL A 629 -12.53 12.41 28.76
CA VAL A 629 -12.07 11.24 29.50
C VAL A 629 -11.22 10.40 28.57
N ALA A 630 -9.99 10.11 28.96
CA ALA A 630 -9.11 9.14 28.30
C ALA A 630 -9.30 7.78 28.99
N GLU A 631 -9.71 6.79 28.22
CA GLU A 631 -9.79 5.36 28.58
C GLU A 631 -8.54 4.69 28.03
N ILE A 632 -7.66 4.23 28.92
CA ILE A 632 -6.29 3.81 28.61
C ILE A 632 -6.15 2.32 28.81
N TYR A 633 -5.64 1.63 27.79
CA TYR A 633 -5.27 0.22 27.79
C TYR A 633 -3.75 0.15 27.52
N ALA A 634 -2.97 0.04 28.57
CA ALA A 634 -1.51 0.08 28.55
C ALA A 634 -0.91 -1.26 28.91
N ASP A 635 0.35 -1.46 28.55
CA ASP A 635 1.17 -2.55 29.08
C ASP A 635 1.11 -2.56 30.61
N GLY A 636 0.80 -3.70 31.21
CA GLY A 636 0.75 -3.88 32.64
C GLY A 636 2.13 -4.08 33.29
N PRO A 637 2.19 -4.13 34.62
CA PRO A 637 3.48 -4.34 35.32
C PRO A 637 4.23 -5.59 34.85
N GLY A 638 5.50 -5.41 34.49
CA GLY A 638 6.36 -6.49 34.02
C GLY A 638 6.01 -7.02 32.62
N ALA A 639 5.18 -6.32 31.85
CA ALA A 639 4.87 -6.70 30.48
C ALA A 639 6.14 -6.73 29.61
N ASN A 640 6.22 -7.76 28.76
CA ASN A 640 7.33 -7.97 27.83
C ASN A 640 6.89 -8.99 26.78
N TRP A 641 7.03 -8.65 25.51
CA TRP A 641 6.60 -9.51 24.40
C TRP A 641 7.19 -10.94 24.48
N ALA A 642 8.43 -11.07 24.98
CA ALA A 642 9.15 -12.35 24.98
C ALA A 642 8.75 -13.26 26.15
N THR A 643 8.58 -12.69 27.34
CA THR A 643 8.50 -13.44 28.60
C THR A 643 7.16 -13.29 29.33
N ASN A 644 6.46 -12.16 29.14
CA ASN A 644 5.21 -11.86 29.87
C ASN A 644 4.30 -10.94 29.05
N PRO A 645 3.69 -11.38 27.92
CA PRO A 645 3.00 -10.51 26.99
C PRO A 645 1.57 -10.12 27.40
N LEU A 646 0.96 -10.81 28.36
CA LEU A 646 -0.47 -10.70 28.63
C LEU A 646 -0.91 -9.55 29.54
N PRO A 647 -0.09 -9.03 30.49
CA PRO A 647 -0.56 -8.00 31.42
C PRO A 647 -1.01 -6.72 30.71
N VAL A 648 -2.24 -6.29 30.96
CA VAL A 648 -2.82 -5.03 30.53
C VAL A 648 -3.36 -4.27 31.74
N THR A 649 -2.99 -3.01 31.89
CA THR A 649 -3.58 -2.08 32.86
C THR A 649 -4.65 -1.25 32.17
N ILE A 650 -5.87 -1.28 32.68
CA ILE A 650 -6.99 -0.47 32.19
C ILE A 650 -7.28 0.63 33.20
N SER A 651 -7.28 1.88 32.74
CA SER A 651 -7.53 3.03 33.60
C SER A 651 -8.29 4.14 32.86
N GLN A 652 -8.87 5.06 33.62
CA GLN A 652 -9.52 6.25 33.10
C GLN A 652 -9.00 7.50 33.82
N ARG A 653 -8.84 8.58 33.06
CA ARG A 653 -8.47 9.88 33.62
C ARG A 653 -9.05 11.04 32.85
N PRO A 654 -9.36 12.18 33.53
CA PRO A 654 -9.76 13.42 32.86
C PRO A 654 -8.57 14.01 32.09
N VAL A 655 -8.85 14.53 30.88
CA VAL A 655 -7.86 15.19 30.04
C VAL A 655 -8.46 16.40 29.31
N THR A 656 -7.60 17.33 28.90
CA THR A 656 -7.93 18.50 28.08
C THR A 656 -6.86 18.72 27.01
N SER A 657 -7.02 19.73 26.17
CA SER A 657 -6.01 20.14 25.19
C SER A 657 -4.67 20.58 25.82
N LEU A 658 -4.64 20.91 27.10
CA LEU A 658 -3.43 21.27 27.85
C LEU A 658 -2.73 20.08 28.49
N THR A 659 -3.34 18.90 28.46
CA THR A 659 -2.77 17.69 29.06
C THR A 659 -1.59 17.20 28.24
N ARG A 660 -0.51 16.85 28.94
CA ARG A 660 0.56 15.98 28.40
C ARG A 660 0.29 14.57 28.90
N LEU A 661 0.14 13.64 27.96
CA LEU A 661 -0.14 12.24 28.28
C LEU A 661 1.17 11.48 28.38
N HIS A 662 1.41 10.90 29.57
CA HIS A 662 2.56 10.04 29.79
C HIS A 662 2.27 8.64 29.23
N ILE A 663 2.99 8.20 28.23
CA ILE A 663 2.86 6.91 27.54
C ILE A 663 4.11 6.09 27.87
N VAL A 664 3.91 4.90 28.44
CA VAL A 664 4.99 3.94 28.75
C VAL A 664 4.73 2.68 27.95
N LEU A 665 5.67 2.30 27.13
CA LEU A 665 5.64 1.11 26.29
C LEU A 665 6.67 0.11 26.78
N ALA A 666 6.23 -1.11 27.07
CA ALA A 666 7.12 -2.23 27.37
C ALA A 666 7.89 -2.68 26.12
N ARG A 667 8.83 -3.58 26.25
CA ARG A 667 9.52 -4.20 25.11
C ARG A 667 8.51 -4.94 24.23
N GLY A 668 8.48 -4.62 22.94
CA GLY A 668 7.45 -5.13 21.98
C GLY A 668 6.03 -4.74 22.35
N GLY A 669 5.89 -3.66 23.10
CA GLY A 669 4.66 -3.25 23.74
C GLY A 669 3.88 -2.18 23.01
N GLY A 670 2.76 -1.80 23.63
CA GLY A 670 1.88 -0.80 23.10
C GLY A 670 0.94 -0.18 24.13
N GLN A 671 0.25 0.86 23.68
CA GLN A 671 -0.80 1.51 24.45
C GLN A 671 -1.91 1.96 23.51
N ALA A 672 -3.14 1.54 23.79
CA ALA A 672 -4.33 1.94 23.08
C ALA A 672 -5.19 2.86 23.96
N ILE A 673 -5.68 3.96 23.40
CA ILE A 673 -6.41 4.97 24.17
C ILE A 673 -7.62 5.45 23.39
N ARG A 674 -8.78 5.46 24.03
CA ARG A 674 -9.97 6.16 23.55
C ARG A 674 -10.16 7.46 24.33
N ILE A 675 -10.32 8.58 23.64
CA ILE A 675 -10.60 9.88 24.27
C ILE A 675 -11.99 10.34 23.83
N ARG A 676 -12.92 10.43 24.78
CA ARG A 676 -14.29 10.88 24.52
C ARG A 676 -14.63 12.12 25.34
N PRO A 677 -15.53 13.00 24.86
CA PRO A 677 -16.01 14.11 25.66
C PRO A 677 -16.52 13.66 27.03
N ALA A 678 -16.15 14.41 28.08
CA ALA A 678 -16.78 14.23 29.38
C ALA A 678 -18.26 14.61 29.29
N ARG A 679 -19.11 13.84 29.98
CA ARG A 679 -20.55 14.15 30.09
C ARG A 679 -20.80 15.39 30.93
#